data_da79e55686b14493e14f0e9d11660110
#
_entry.id   da79e55686b14493e14f0e9d11660110
#
_cell.length_a   1.000
_cell.length_b   1.000
_cell.length_c   1.000
_cell.angle_alpha   90.00
_cell.angle_beta   90.00
_cell.angle_gamma   90.00
#
_symmetry.space_group_name_H-M   'P 1'
#
loop_
_entity.id
_entity.type
_entity.pdbx_description
1 polymer ?
#
loop_
_entity_poly.entity_id
_entity_poly.type
_entity_poly.pdbx_seq_one_letter_code
_entity_poly.pdbx_strand_id
1 'polypeptide(L)'
;MNFRQRLVSAARVLPPATLTARSASSLPSRGLVRSWLAGAALGALVLPQTAAAADLLALKALPAPAYDWSGFYVGAHAGYLRGHSDATLLDPAFTAQASNGSGGVTAGAQAGYNWLTRSGVLLGLEADISFPSYLPANAVLSEFSGTPSQLQHLDFYGSVRARLGIAVGRWLPYVTGGLAYAHERYLTDPESDKTLNGRVGWVAGAGLEYGFTPHWSARIEYLYSDYQHASVALPGGGRYETALSLQTIRVGLNRRLDWLGGRDTVPFAAVADPESDRWEVHGQTTVVGQGYPSFRAPYSGANSLAPNSQFKSTWSSSLFANVRLWDGGELYLNPEFLQGYGLSDTVGVAGFPNGEGQKSGFAYPHFSPSRFYLRQTFGLGGEQEQFGSSASQLSGKADISRLTLQVGRFSVLDVFDGNSYAHDPRRDFMNWSIWASGAFDYSADKLGLSYGATAELNQKQWALRAGYFLMDAESNSNNFDMRVLRRGEYVAELETRYTLFGQPGKLRTLGFINSVFAGSYRETLGNPQFGVDISQTRKGRIKYGCAFNLEQAVTADLGLFGRWSWNNGKNEIMAFTDIDDSVSGGVSIRGARWGRPDDVIGIAGASNGLSRDHRDFIAAGGLGPLIGDGALTYRRERVLETYYAYAITAAWTATADYQYIVNPAFNADRGPVSVFSGRLHGEF
;
A
#
# COMPACT_ATOMS: atom_id res chain seq x y z
N MET A 1 -16.44 8.20 23.39
CA MET A 1 -17.50 9.08 22.83
C MET A 1 -16.87 9.81 21.67
N ASN A 2 -16.93 9.24 20.65
CA ASN A 2 -17.54 9.30 19.33
C ASN A 2 -16.71 9.99 18.24
N PHE A 3 -15.97 9.19 17.52
CA PHE A 3 -15.48 9.44 16.14
C PHE A 3 -16.62 9.79 15.13
N ARG A 4 -17.86 9.82 15.58
CA ARG A 4 -19.10 9.93 14.81
C ARG A 4 -19.55 11.33 14.40
N GLN A 5 -19.01 12.37 14.97
CA GLN A 5 -19.49 13.72 14.63
C GLN A 5 -18.82 14.34 13.38
N ARG A 6 -17.84 13.68 12.75
CA ARG A 6 -17.06 14.29 11.67
C ARG A 6 -17.46 13.91 10.23
N LEU A 7 -18.39 12.99 10.04
CA LEU A 7 -18.84 12.60 8.70
C LEU A 7 -20.18 13.24 8.25
N VAL A 8 -20.86 13.99 9.12
CA VAL A 8 -22.21 14.53 8.83
C VAL A 8 -22.23 16.03 8.46
N SER A 9 -21.10 16.74 8.46
CA SER A 9 -21.09 18.21 8.26
C SER A 9 -20.72 18.71 6.87
N ALA A 10 -20.77 17.92 5.83
CA ALA A 10 -20.44 18.35 4.45
C ALA A 10 -21.62 18.37 3.47
N ALA A 11 -22.86 18.32 3.92
CA ALA A 11 -24.04 18.50 3.07
C ALA A 11 -24.81 19.76 3.48
N ARG A 12 -24.35 20.95 3.09
CA ARG A 12 -25.18 22.17 3.06
C ARG A 12 -25.65 22.46 1.63
N VAL A 13 -26.87 22.09 1.43
CA VAL A 13 -27.98 22.54 0.57
C VAL A 13 -27.77 23.90 -0.05
N LEU A 14 -27.82 23.98 -1.37
CA LEU A 14 -28.20 25.15 -2.15
C LEU A 14 -29.69 25.05 -2.53
N PRO A 15 -30.46 26.16 -2.56
CA PRO A 15 -31.89 26.11 -2.76
C PRO A 15 -32.28 25.86 -4.23
N PRO A 16 -33.49 25.34 -4.50
CA PRO A 16 -33.91 24.93 -5.84
C PRO A 16 -34.33 26.11 -6.70
N ALA A 17 -33.81 26.14 -7.93
CA ALA A 17 -34.33 26.98 -8.99
C ALA A 17 -35.52 26.26 -9.65
N THR A 18 -36.68 26.83 -9.52
CA THR A 18 -37.91 26.45 -10.20
C THR A 18 -37.78 26.63 -11.73
N LEU A 19 -38.00 25.57 -12.48
CA LEU A 19 -38.35 25.64 -13.90
C LEU A 19 -39.55 24.78 -14.20
N THR A 20 -40.53 25.45 -14.70
CA THR A 20 -41.92 25.05 -15.02
C THR A 20 -41.97 23.93 -16.08
N ALA A 21 -42.85 22.99 -15.80
CA ALA A 21 -43.27 21.95 -16.73
C ALA A 21 -44.00 22.48 -17.95
N ARG A 22 -43.73 21.95 -19.13
CA ARG A 22 -44.66 21.87 -20.24
C ARG A 22 -44.79 20.41 -20.68
N SER A 23 -46.01 19.96 -20.57
CA SER A 23 -46.54 18.69 -21.04
C SER A 23 -46.53 18.58 -22.55
N ALA A 24 -46.18 17.43 -23.08
CA ALA A 24 -46.73 16.93 -24.36
C ALA A 24 -46.72 15.42 -24.38
N SER A 25 -47.89 14.87 -24.56
CA SER A 25 -48.33 13.52 -24.71
C SER A 25 -47.77 12.79 -25.93
N SER A 26 -47.50 11.51 -25.84
CA SER A 26 -48.12 10.40 -26.60
C SER A 26 -47.20 9.16 -26.67
N LEU A 27 -47.75 8.07 -26.24
CA LEU A 27 -47.37 6.66 -26.53
C LEU A 27 -47.62 6.34 -28.02
N PRO A 28 -47.25 5.18 -28.61
CA PRO A 28 -46.50 3.99 -28.12
C PRO A 28 -45.48 3.45 -29.18
N SER A 29 -44.56 2.60 -28.79
CA SER A 29 -44.36 1.34 -29.55
C SER A 29 -43.35 0.41 -28.85
N ARG A 30 -43.86 -0.76 -28.56
CA ARG A 30 -43.10 -1.98 -28.24
C ARG A 30 -42.25 -2.37 -29.46
N GLY A 31 -41.05 -2.88 -29.23
CA GLY A 31 -40.47 -3.75 -30.22
C GLY A 31 -38.95 -3.80 -30.23
N LEU A 32 -38.40 -4.94 -29.75
CA LEU A 32 -37.21 -5.57 -30.30
C LEU A 32 -35.86 -4.87 -30.13
N VAL A 33 -35.21 -5.08 -28.95
CA VAL A 33 -33.78 -5.37 -28.88
C VAL A 33 -33.53 -6.43 -27.81
N ARG A 34 -33.97 -7.64 -28.10
CA ARG A 34 -33.44 -8.89 -27.49
C ARG A 34 -32.93 -9.71 -28.66
N SER A 35 -31.64 -10.06 -28.59
CA SER A 35 -30.92 -10.98 -29.49
C SER A 35 -29.78 -10.37 -30.30
N TRP A 36 -28.65 -10.20 -29.65
CA TRP A 36 -27.31 -10.22 -30.27
C TRP A 36 -26.25 -10.57 -29.23
N LEU A 37 -26.38 -11.70 -28.53
CA LEU A 37 -25.31 -12.33 -27.71
C LEU A 37 -25.65 -13.81 -27.46
N ALA A 38 -26.02 -14.52 -28.52
CA ALA A 38 -26.07 -15.98 -28.51
C ALA A 38 -25.72 -16.48 -29.92
N GLY A 39 -24.43 -16.62 -30.20
CA GLY A 39 -24.01 -17.05 -31.52
C GLY A 39 -22.51 -17.27 -31.67
N ALA A 40 -21.86 -17.88 -30.67
CA ALA A 40 -20.50 -18.34 -30.83
C ALA A 40 -20.27 -19.67 -30.10
N ALA A 41 -21.15 -20.63 -30.37
CA ALA A 41 -20.89 -22.03 -30.00
C ALA A 41 -21.68 -22.92 -30.97
N LEU A 42 -20.99 -23.85 -31.62
CA LEU A 42 -21.45 -24.90 -32.55
C LEU A 42 -21.70 -24.47 -34.00
N GLY A 43 -20.61 -24.49 -34.76
CA GLY A 43 -20.61 -24.72 -36.18
C GLY A 43 -19.77 -25.98 -36.53
N ALA A 44 -20.23 -27.14 -36.12
CA ALA A 44 -19.73 -28.41 -36.68
C ALA A 44 -20.48 -28.63 -37.98
N LEU A 45 -19.90 -28.22 -39.11
CA LEU A 45 -20.37 -28.55 -40.44
C LEU A 45 -19.99 -30.00 -40.76
N VAL A 46 -20.99 -30.86 -40.85
CA VAL A 46 -20.91 -32.17 -41.48
C VAL A 46 -20.93 -31.91 -42.99
N LEU A 47 -19.83 -32.17 -43.66
CA LEU A 47 -19.76 -32.31 -45.14
C LEU A 47 -19.64 -33.77 -45.52
N PRO A 48 -20.29 -34.21 -46.61
CA PRO A 48 -20.32 -35.62 -47.01
C PRO A 48 -18.97 -36.08 -47.55
N GLN A 49 -18.59 -37.29 -47.15
CA GLN A 49 -17.40 -38.00 -47.66
C GLN A 49 -17.55 -38.34 -49.09
N THR A 50 -16.67 -37.82 -49.94
CA THR A 50 -16.28 -38.51 -51.16
C THR A 50 -14.86 -39.05 -51.02
N ALA A 51 -14.72 -40.37 -50.99
CA ALA A 51 -13.43 -41.01 -50.90
C ALA A 51 -12.64 -40.75 -52.19
N ALA A 52 -11.54 -40.08 -52.13
CA ALA A 52 -10.46 -40.11 -53.11
C ALA A 52 -9.18 -40.42 -52.32
N ALA A 53 -8.63 -41.60 -52.55
CA ALA A 53 -7.29 -41.94 -52.07
C ALA A 53 -6.29 -40.99 -52.73
N ALA A 54 -5.72 -40.13 -52.00
CA ALA A 54 -4.57 -39.32 -52.40
C ALA A 54 -3.58 -39.28 -51.19
N ASP A 55 -2.34 -39.53 -51.52
CA ASP A 55 -1.13 -39.56 -50.70
C ASP A 55 -1.21 -38.85 -49.38
N LEU A 56 -1.02 -39.57 -48.28
CA LEU A 56 -0.71 -39.05 -46.97
C LEU A 56 0.62 -38.28 -47.07
N LEU A 57 0.55 -37.00 -47.40
CA LEU A 57 1.61 -36.06 -47.07
C LEU A 57 1.88 -36.20 -45.58
N ALA A 58 3.06 -36.71 -45.22
CA ALA A 58 3.54 -36.74 -43.86
C ALA A 58 3.32 -35.35 -43.23
N LEU A 59 2.36 -35.25 -42.36
CA LEU A 59 2.15 -34.05 -41.53
C LEU A 59 3.48 -33.79 -40.82
N LYS A 60 4.21 -32.79 -41.30
CA LYS A 60 5.42 -32.29 -40.65
C LYS A 60 5.05 -32.03 -39.23
N ALA A 61 5.64 -32.77 -38.27
CA ALA A 61 5.39 -32.58 -36.86
C ALA A 61 5.45 -31.09 -36.58
N LEU A 62 4.40 -30.53 -35.96
CA LEU A 62 4.39 -29.14 -35.53
C LEU A 62 5.66 -28.90 -34.72
N PRO A 63 6.41 -27.82 -34.98
CA PRO A 63 7.59 -27.51 -34.16
C PRO A 63 7.19 -27.53 -32.70
N ALA A 64 8.00 -28.15 -31.85
CA ALA A 64 7.77 -28.18 -30.41
C ALA A 64 7.43 -26.77 -29.91
N PRO A 65 6.42 -26.59 -29.05
CA PRO A 65 6.02 -25.29 -28.61
C PRO A 65 7.23 -24.58 -28.01
N ALA A 66 7.48 -23.36 -28.44
CA ALA A 66 8.62 -22.54 -27.97
C ALA A 66 8.55 -22.20 -26.46
N TYR A 67 7.49 -22.62 -25.80
CA TYR A 67 7.21 -22.49 -24.36
C TYR A 67 6.47 -23.77 -23.91
N ASP A 68 6.94 -24.37 -22.81
CA ASP A 68 6.25 -25.51 -22.21
C ASP A 68 5.15 -25.03 -21.27
N TRP A 69 3.91 -25.22 -21.69
CA TRP A 69 2.71 -24.78 -20.94
C TRP A 69 2.28 -25.79 -19.87
N SER A 70 2.93 -26.95 -19.73
CA SER A 70 2.54 -28.00 -18.79
C SER A 70 3.14 -27.77 -17.39
N GLY A 71 2.47 -28.26 -16.36
CA GLY A 71 2.96 -28.27 -15.00
C GLY A 71 2.29 -27.26 -14.06
N PHE A 72 2.80 -27.22 -12.84
CA PHE A 72 2.36 -26.27 -11.81
C PHE A 72 2.87 -24.85 -12.09
N TYR A 73 2.03 -23.88 -11.78
CA TYR A 73 2.41 -22.48 -11.77
C TYR A 73 1.79 -21.73 -10.61
N VAL A 74 2.46 -20.68 -10.19
CA VAL A 74 1.95 -19.68 -9.25
C VAL A 74 2.09 -18.30 -9.88
N GLY A 75 1.24 -17.38 -9.49
CA GLY A 75 1.29 -16.05 -10.06
C GLY A 75 0.58 -14.99 -9.22
N ALA A 76 0.71 -13.76 -9.68
CA ALA A 76 -0.02 -12.62 -9.17
C ALA A 76 -0.77 -11.93 -10.30
N HIS A 77 -1.85 -11.23 -9.95
CA HIS A 77 -2.60 -10.43 -10.92
C HIS A 77 -3.02 -9.09 -10.30
N ALA A 78 -3.23 -8.12 -11.16
CA ALA A 78 -3.88 -6.87 -10.84
C ALA A 78 -4.86 -6.50 -11.95
N GLY A 79 -5.92 -5.75 -11.61
CA GLY A 79 -6.94 -5.42 -12.59
C GLY A 79 -7.95 -4.40 -12.08
N TYR A 80 -9.00 -4.24 -12.85
CA TYR A 80 -10.14 -3.40 -12.51
C TYR A 80 -11.40 -4.24 -12.37
N LEU A 81 -12.06 -4.11 -11.24
CA LEU A 81 -13.34 -4.72 -10.91
C LEU A 81 -14.47 -3.73 -11.15
N ARG A 82 -15.54 -4.18 -11.78
CA ARG A 82 -16.84 -3.51 -11.81
C ARG A 82 -17.88 -4.43 -11.20
N GLY A 83 -18.50 -4.00 -10.10
CA GLY A 83 -19.59 -4.68 -9.41
C GLY A 83 -20.93 -4.08 -9.76
N HIS A 84 -21.97 -4.90 -9.77
CA HIS A 84 -23.36 -4.49 -9.83
C HIS A 84 -24.13 -5.26 -8.77
N SER A 85 -24.88 -4.53 -7.93
CA SER A 85 -25.67 -5.10 -6.83
C SER A 85 -27.10 -4.55 -6.87
N ASP A 86 -28.06 -5.45 -7.01
CA ASP A 86 -29.48 -5.15 -6.77
C ASP A 86 -29.83 -5.59 -5.35
N ALA A 87 -30.20 -4.64 -4.50
CA ALA A 87 -30.38 -4.85 -3.09
C ALA A 87 -31.77 -4.42 -2.63
N THR A 88 -32.38 -5.21 -1.71
CA THR A 88 -33.64 -4.90 -1.03
C THR A 88 -33.41 -4.99 0.48
N LEU A 89 -33.67 -3.90 1.19
CA LEU A 89 -33.68 -3.86 2.64
C LEU A 89 -35.13 -4.02 3.11
N LEU A 90 -35.40 -5.10 3.82
CA LEU A 90 -36.66 -5.41 4.46
C LEU A 90 -36.55 -5.11 5.96
N ASP A 91 -37.00 -3.96 6.39
CA ASP A 91 -37.12 -3.57 7.80
C ASP A 91 -38.56 -3.79 8.25
N PRO A 92 -38.84 -4.12 9.53
CA PRO A 92 -40.22 -4.23 10.03
C PRO A 92 -41.09 -3.00 9.81
N ALA A 93 -40.47 -1.81 9.66
CA ALA A 93 -41.17 -0.54 9.47
C ALA A 93 -41.24 -0.08 8.00
N PHE A 94 -40.35 -0.56 7.12
CA PHE A 94 -40.27 -0.12 5.71
C PHE A 94 -39.56 -1.13 4.81
N THR A 95 -39.73 -0.97 3.50
CA THR A 95 -38.97 -1.68 2.48
C THR A 95 -38.26 -0.66 1.57
N ALA A 96 -36.97 -0.81 1.40
CA ALA A 96 -36.16 0.01 0.49
C ALA A 96 -35.49 -0.86 -0.58
N GLN A 97 -35.37 -0.34 -1.80
CA GLN A 97 -34.68 -0.99 -2.92
C GLN A 97 -33.62 -0.05 -3.48
N ALA A 98 -32.47 -0.60 -3.84
CA ALA A 98 -31.38 0.11 -4.49
C ALA A 98 -30.70 -0.78 -5.53
N SER A 99 -30.35 -0.18 -6.66
CA SER A 99 -29.54 -0.80 -7.70
C SER A 99 -28.26 0.03 -7.84
N ASN A 100 -27.13 -0.53 -7.45
CA ASN A 100 -25.88 0.20 -7.34
C ASN A 100 -24.80 -0.43 -8.19
N GLY A 101 -24.00 0.43 -8.83
CA GLY A 101 -22.77 0.04 -9.52
C GLY A 101 -21.54 0.57 -8.79
N SER A 102 -20.55 -0.26 -8.60
CA SER A 102 -19.28 0.10 -7.99
C SER A 102 -18.14 -0.33 -8.89
N GLY A 103 -16.96 0.24 -8.69
CA GLY A 103 -15.77 -0.16 -9.41
C GLY A 103 -14.51 0.23 -8.67
N GLY A 104 -13.44 -0.52 -8.93
CA GLY A 104 -12.17 -0.25 -8.28
C GLY A 104 -11.04 -1.14 -8.76
N VAL A 105 -9.84 -0.74 -8.40
CA VAL A 105 -8.64 -1.55 -8.66
C VAL A 105 -8.63 -2.73 -7.70
N THR A 106 -8.17 -3.87 -8.17
CA THR A 106 -8.04 -5.11 -7.42
C THR A 106 -6.74 -5.80 -7.75
N ALA A 107 -6.21 -6.56 -6.81
CA ALA A 107 -5.09 -7.44 -7.08
C ALA A 107 -5.17 -8.72 -6.25
N GLY A 108 -4.41 -9.73 -6.64
CA GLY A 108 -4.49 -11.02 -5.99
C GLY A 108 -3.41 -11.98 -6.44
N ALA A 109 -3.59 -13.22 -6.02
CA ALA A 109 -2.72 -14.33 -6.37
C ALA A 109 -3.51 -15.45 -7.02
N GLN A 110 -2.82 -16.25 -7.84
CA GLN A 110 -3.35 -17.46 -8.45
C GLN A 110 -2.33 -18.58 -8.40
N ALA A 111 -2.86 -19.80 -8.40
CA ALA A 111 -2.08 -21.01 -8.56
C ALA A 111 -2.86 -22.00 -9.43
N GLY A 112 -2.17 -22.78 -10.24
CA GLY A 112 -2.82 -23.74 -11.11
C GLY A 112 -1.91 -24.83 -11.61
N TYR A 113 -2.53 -25.79 -12.30
CA TYR A 113 -1.85 -26.85 -12.99
C TYR A 113 -2.40 -27.00 -14.40
N ASN A 114 -1.52 -27.11 -15.37
CA ASN A 114 -1.85 -27.28 -16.78
C ASN A 114 -1.40 -28.66 -17.30
N TRP A 115 -2.27 -29.32 -18.04
CA TRP A 115 -1.99 -30.54 -18.82
C TRP A 115 -2.00 -30.17 -20.31
N LEU A 116 -0.88 -30.32 -20.98
CA LEU A 116 -0.77 -30.09 -22.42
C LEU A 116 -0.84 -31.43 -23.16
N THR A 117 -1.78 -31.54 -24.06
CA THR A 117 -1.87 -32.73 -24.94
C THR A 117 -0.87 -32.61 -26.09
N ARG A 118 -0.58 -33.74 -26.74
CA ARG A 118 0.29 -33.79 -27.95
C ARG A 118 -0.28 -32.98 -29.13
N SER A 119 -1.58 -32.73 -29.16
CA SER A 119 -2.25 -31.93 -30.20
C SER A 119 -2.19 -30.40 -29.89
N GLY A 120 -1.55 -29.97 -28.79
CA GLY A 120 -1.48 -28.56 -28.40
C GLY A 120 -2.70 -28.06 -27.64
N VAL A 121 -3.66 -28.93 -27.29
CA VAL A 121 -4.79 -28.57 -26.45
C VAL A 121 -4.35 -28.60 -25.01
N LEU A 122 -4.62 -27.51 -24.28
CA LEU A 122 -4.35 -27.36 -22.86
C LEU A 122 -5.64 -27.54 -22.07
N LEU A 123 -5.57 -28.39 -21.06
CA LEU A 123 -6.55 -28.49 -19.98
C LEU A 123 -5.88 -28.02 -18.70
N GLY A 124 -6.51 -27.15 -17.93
CA GLY A 124 -5.96 -26.64 -16.68
C GLY A 124 -6.98 -26.53 -15.57
N LEU A 125 -6.48 -26.50 -14.35
CA LEU A 125 -7.23 -26.13 -13.14
C LEU A 125 -6.51 -24.98 -12.47
N GLU A 126 -7.24 -23.92 -12.12
CA GLU A 126 -6.71 -22.74 -11.46
C GLU A 126 -7.58 -22.31 -10.30
N ALA A 127 -6.95 -21.91 -9.21
CA ALA A 127 -7.59 -21.23 -8.10
C ALA A 127 -6.98 -19.82 -7.93
N ASP A 128 -7.80 -18.85 -7.63
CA ASP A 128 -7.37 -17.46 -7.39
C ASP A 128 -8.12 -16.83 -6.22
N ILE A 129 -7.48 -15.81 -5.64
CA ILE A 129 -8.06 -14.92 -4.65
C ILE A 129 -7.68 -13.49 -4.99
N SER A 130 -8.63 -12.56 -4.88
CA SER A 130 -8.49 -11.15 -5.21
C SER A 130 -8.97 -10.29 -4.07
N PHE A 131 -8.26 -9.18 -3.81
CA PHE A 131 -8.56 -8.19 -2.79
C PHE A 131 -8.81 -6.84 -3.46
N PRO A 132 -9.94 -6.17 -3.17
CA PRO A 132 -10.18 -4.81 -3.62
C PRO A 132 -9.15 -3.84 -3.05
N SER A 133 -8.92 -2.74 -3.77
CA SER A 133 -8.00 -1.69 -3.34
C SER A 133 -8.52 -0.93 -2.12
N TYR A 134 -7.58 -0.44 -1.32
CA TYR A 134 -7.81 0.43 -0.18
C TYR A 134 -8.33 1.83 -0.54
N LEU A 135 -8.23 2.27 -1.79
CA LEU A 135 -8.65 3.61 -2.21
C LEU A 135 -10.13 3.88 -1.87
N PRO A 136 -10.49 5.12 -1.49
CA PRO A 136 -11.86 5.48 -1.16
C PRO A 136 -12.85 5.06 -2.25
N ALA A 137 -14.05 4.65 -1.84
CA ALA A 137 -15.13 4.15 -2.68
C ALA A 137 -14.89 2.80 -3.37
N ASN A 138 -13.70 2.20 -3.25
CA ASN A 138 -13.50 0.82 -3.67
C ASN A 138 -14.18 -0.14 -2.69
N ALA A 139 -14.61 -1.28 -3.19
CA ALA A 139 -15.25 -2.33 -2.42
C ALA A 139 -16.62 -2.00 -1.83
N VAL A 140 -17.15 -0.79 -1.96
CA VAL A 140 -18.54 -0.48 -1.61
C VAL A 140 -19.44 -0.94 -2.75
N LEU A 141 -20.28 -1.93 -2.50
CA LEU A 141 -21.16 -2.53 -3.50
C LEU A 141 -22.54 -1.89 -3.52
N SER A 142 -23.08 -1.53 -2.35
CA SER A 142 -24.34 -0.82 -2.24
C SER A 142 -24.39 0.05 -1.00
N GLU A 143 -25.13 1.14 -1.09
CA GLU A 143 -25.37 2.07 -0.02
C GLU A 143 -26.85 2.49 -0.03
N PHE A 144 -27.52 2.35 1.11
CA PHE A 144 -28.82 2.92 1.36
C PHE A 144 -28.66 4.15 2.21
N SER A 145 -29.02 5.30 1.68
CA SER A 145 -29.08 6.56 2.43
C SER A 145 -30.39 6.65 3.19
N GLY A 146 -30.31 6.66 4.49
CA GLY A 146 -31.49 6.73 5.38
C GLY A 146 -31.08 6.51 6.83
N THR A 147 -32.06 6.35 7.71
CA THR A 147 -31.81 5.98 9.11
C THR A 147 -32.46 4.62 9.39
N PRO A 148 -31.70 3.56 9.66
CA PRO A 148 -30.24 3.44 9.62
C PRO A 148 -29.68 3.32 8.19
N SER A 149 -28.48 3.82 7.94
CA SER A 149 -27.77 3.58 6.70
C SER A 149 -27.22 2.16 6.66
N GLN A 150 -27.26 1.54 5.49
CA GLN A 150 -26.70 0.20 5.25
C GLN A 150 -25.64 0.29 4.17
N LEU A 151 -24.50 -0.33 4.43
CA LEU A 151 -23.35 -0.32 3.54
C LEU A 151 -22.87 -1.74 3.28
N GLN A 152 -22.77 -2.16 2.03
CA GLN A 152 -22.27 -3.46 1.63
C GLN A 152 -20.82 -3.32 1.12
N HIS A 153 -19.89 -3.99 1.77
CA HIS A 153 -18.48 -4.04 1.38
C HIS A 153 -18.07 -5.42 0.90
N LEU A 154 -17.25 -5.46 -0.14
CA LEU A 154 -16.55 -6.66 -0.62
C LEU A 154 -15.14 -6.71 0.02
N ASP A 155 -14.90 -7.72 0.87
CA ASP A 155 -13.60 -7.88 1.53
C ASP A 155 -12.60 -8.62 0.63
N PHE A 156 -13.01 -9.74 0.05
CA PHE A 156 -12.26 -10.49 -0.97
C PHE A 156 -13.19 -11.34 -1.83
N TYR A 157 -12.71 -11.73 -2.98
CA TYR A 157 -13.39 -12.65 -3.89
C TYR A 157 -12.37 -13.52 -4.64
N GLY A 158 -12.84 -14.61 -5.24
CA GLY A 158 -11.97 -15.50 -5.99
C GLY A 158 -12.73 -16.59 -6.69
N SER A 159 -11.99 -17.55 -7.22
CA SER A 159 -12.60 -18.65 -7.97
C SER A 159 -11.75 -19.91 -7.98
N VAL A 160 -12.42 -21.03 -8.29
CA VAL A 160 -11.77 -22.29 -8.69
C VAL A 160 -12.32 -22.66 -10.07
N ARG A 161 -11.46 -22.71 -11.09
CA ARG A 161 -11.86 -22.74 -12.49
C ARG A 161 -11.09 -23.80 -13.30
N ALA A 162 -11.80 -24.44 -14.22
CA ALA A 162 -11.16 -25.15 -15.31
C ALA A 162 -10.74 -24.17 -16.42
N ARG A 163 -9.63 -24.46 -17.09
CA ARG A 163 -9.13 -23.74 -18.27
C ARG A 163 -9.05 -24.68 -19.47
N LEU A 164 -9.49 -24.21 -20.62
CA LEU A 164 -9.37 -24.90 -21.89
C LEU A 164 -8.72 -23.95 -22.90
N GLY A 165 -7.55 -24.31 -23.42
CA GLY A 165 -6.77 -23.45 -24.30
C GLY A 165 -6.12 -24.22 -25.45
N ILE A 166 -5.54 -23.46 -26.37
CA ILE A 166 -4.76 -24.00 -27.50
C ILE A 166 -3.39 -23.32 -27.49
N ALA A 167 -2.33 -24.12 -27.31
CA ALA A 167 -0.96 -23.62 -27.35
C ALA A 167 -0.49 -23.39 -28.79
N VAL A 168 -0.19 -22.16 -29.17
CA VAL A 168 0.34 -21.72 -30.46
C VAL A 168 1.69 -21.05 -30.27
N GLY A 169 2.76 -21.82 -30.24
CA GLY A 169 4.08 -21.34 -29.94
C GLY A 169 4.16 -20.78 -28.52
N ARG A 170 4.43 -19.49 -28.39
CA ARG A 170 4.46 -18.77 -27.10
C ARG A 170 3.12 -18.17 -26.68
N TRP A 171 2.06 -18.36 -27.45
CA TRP A 171 0.73 -17.83 -27.19
C TRP A 171 -0.23 -18.94 -26.73
N LEU A 172 -1.07 -18.59 -25.75
CA LEU A 172 -2.12 -19.48 -25.23
C LEU A 172 -3.44 -18.69 -25.10
N PRO A 173 -4.25 -18.61 -26.15
CA PRO A 173 -5.66 -18.26 -26.01
C PRO A 173 -6.40 -19.34 -25.24
N TYR A 174 -7.27 -18.95 -24.29
CA TYR A 174 -8.06 -19.91 -23.51
C TYR A 174 -9.40 -19.33 -23.07
N VAL A 175 -10.31 -20.23 -22.75
CA VAL A 175 -11.55 -19.95 -22.03
C VAL A 175 -11.49 -20.63 -20.67
N THR A 176 -12.25 -20.10 -19.71
CA THR A 176 -12.24 -20.60 -18.34
C THR A 176 -13.62 -20.49 -17.72
N GLY A 177 -13.92 -21.38 -16.76
CA GLY A 177 -15.18 -21.37 -16.04
C GLY A 177 -15.14 -22.28 -14.82
N GLY A 178 -15.96 -21.95 -13.82
CA GLY A 178 -15.96 -22.69 -12.57
C GLY A 178 -16.80 -22.06 -11.46
N LEU A 179 -16.40 -22.34 -10.23
CA LEU A 179 -17.02 -21.80 -9.02
C LEU A 179 -16.40 -20.44 -8.66
N ALA A 180 -17.24 -19.48 -8.32
CA ALA A 180 -16.85 -18.21 -7.74
C ALA A 180 -17.20 -18.18 -6.26
N TYR A 181 -16.40 -17.50 -5.46
CA TYR A 181 -16.69 -17.20 -4.05
C TYR A 181 -16.38 -15.74 -3.73
N ALA A 182 -17.12 -15.16 -2.77
CA ALA A 182 -16.90 -13.82 -2.27
C ALA A 182 -17.18 -13.77 -0.78
N HIS A 183 -16.51 -12.85 -0.08
CA HIS A 183 -16.77 -12.53 1.31
C HIS A 183 -17.19 -11.07 1.40
N GLU A 184 -18.34 -10.85 2.01
CA GLU A 184 -18.98 -9.55 2.12
C GLU A 184 -19.20 -9.20 3.59
N ARG A 185 -19.22 -7.91 3.84
CA ARG A 185 -19.47 -7.31 5.13
C ARG A 185 -20.58 -6.28 4.99
N TYR A 186 -21.61 -6.43 5.81
CA TYR A 186 -22.70 -5.46 5.92
C TYR A 186 -22.46 -4.62 7.17
N LEU A 187 -22.49 -3.31 7.01
CA LEU A 187 -22.34 -2.34 8.09
C LEU A 187 -23.65 -1.62 8.30
N THR A 188 -24.11 -1.59 9.53
CA THR A 188 -25.27 -0.79 9.96
C THR A 188 -24.77 0.43 10.73
N ASP A 189 -25.43 1.56 10.64
CA ASP A 189 -25.16 2.69 11.52
C ASP A 189 -25.89 2.51 12.86
N PRO A 190 -25.17 2.42 13.97
CA PRO A 190 -23.74 2.62 14.23
C PRO A 190 -22.82 1.48 13.74
N GLU A 191 -21.62 1.82 13.22
CA GLU A 191 -20.61 0.88 12.66
C GLU A 191 -20.22 -0.30 13.56
N SER A 192 -20.73 -0.37 14.78
CA SER A 192 -20.50 -1.48 15.71
C SER A 192 -21.15 -2.79 15.26
N ASP A 193 -22.22 -2.73 14.47
CA ASP A 193 -22.96 -3.89 14.03
C ASP A 193 -22.47 -4.34 12.64
N LYS A 194 -21.70 -5.43 12.63
CA LYS A 194 -21.15 -6.04 11.42
C LYS A 194 -21.73 -7.42 11.22
N THR A 195 -22.34 -7.65 10.06
CA THR A 195 -22.76 -8.97 9.65
C THR A 195 -21.89 -9.45 8.50
N LEU A 196 -21.26 -10.61 8.68
CA LEU A 196 -20.39 -11.24 7.68
C LEU A 196 -21.19 -12.23 6.84
N ASN A 197 -20.98 -12.27 5.53
CA ASN A 197 -21.63 -13.19 4.63
C ASN A 197 -20.65 -13.75 3.60
N GLY A 198 -20.63 -15.07 3.49
CA GLY A 198 -19.92 -15.78 2.42
C GLY A 198 -20.88 -16.12 1.29
N ARG A 199 -20.49 -15.82 0.05
CA ARG A 199 -21.26 -16.16 -1.16
C ARG A 199 -20.54 -17.16 -2.02
N VAL A 200 -21.31 -17.97 -2.73
CA VAL A 200 -20.84 -18.88 -3.77
C VAL A 200 -21.65 -18.60 -5.03
N GLY A 201 -20.98 -18.68 -6.18
CA GLY A 201 -21.59 -18.45 -7.49
C GLY A 201 -20.83 -19.17 -8.58
N TRP A 202 -21.02 -18.74 -9.81
CA TRP A 202 -20.29 -19.24 -10.96
C TRP A 202 -19.48 -18.13 -11.62
N VAL A 203 -18.43 -18.53 -12.34
CA VAL A 203 -17.57 -17.64 -13.10
C VAL A 203 -17.31 -18.20 -14.48
N ALA A 204 -17.29 -17.34 -15.49
CA ALA A 204 -16.86 -17.66 -16.84
C ALA A 204 -16.00 -16.52 -17.41
N GLY A 205 -15.07 -16.85 -18.28
CA GLY A 205 -14.20 -15.86 -18.89
C GLY A 205 -13.32 -16.38 -19.99
N ALA A 206 -12.49 -15.49 -20.50
CA ALA A 206 -11.50 -15.78 -21.53
C ALA A 206 -10.23 -14.96 -21.31
N GLY A 207 -9.12 -15.48 -21.79
CA GLY A 207 -7.84 -14.81 -21.68
C GLY A 207 -6.87 -15.19 -22.79
N LEU A 208 -5.81 -14.39 -22.85
CA LEU A 208 -4.67 -14.61 -23.71
C LEU A 208 -3.41 -14.56 -22.84
N GLU A 209 -2.59 -15.60 -22.89
CA GLU A 209 -1.35 -15.71 -22.14
C GLU A 209 -0.15 -15.82 -23.08
N TYR A 210 0.98 -15.21 -22.75
CA TYR A 210 2.20 -15.19 -23.54
C TYR A 210 3.41 -15.60 -22.70
N GLY A 211 4.11 -16.67 -23.11
CA GLY A 211 5.35 -17.12 -22.49
C GLY A 211 6.56 -16.33 -23.01
N PHE A 212 7.09 -15.44 -22.21
CA PHE A 212 8.20 -14.56 -22.61
C PHE A 212 9.58 -15.08 -22.20
N THR A 213 9.67 -15.91 -21.14
CA THR A 213 10.86 -16.70 -20.80
C THR A 213 10.47 -18.18 -20.63
N PRO A 214 11.40 -19.12 -20.51
CA PRO A 214 11.05 -20.55 -20.32
C PRO A 214 10.16 -20.82 -19.10
N HIS A 215 10.18 -19.97 -18.08
CA HIS A 215 9.47 -20.16 -16.81
C HIS A 215 8.40 -19.11 -16.52
N TRP A 216 8.34 -18.01 -17.28
CA TRP A 216 7.45 -16.91 -17.02
C TRP A 216 6.50 -16.64 -18.18
N SER A 217 5.25 -16.37 -17.82
CA SER A 217 4.23 -15.92 -18.74
C SER A 217 3.46 -14.71 -18.18
N ALA A 218 2.98 -13.88 -19.10
CA ALA A 218 2.08 -12.78 -18.79
C ALA A 218 0.73 -13.03 -19.46
N ARG A 219 -0.36 -12.65 -18.79
CA ARG A 219 -1.72 -12.85 -19.33
C ARG A 219 -2.58 -11.59 -19.17
N ILE A 220 -3.56 -11.48 -20.06
CA ILE A 220 -4.72 -10.62 -19.90
C ILE A 220 -5.97 -11.49 -19.89
N GLU A 221 -6.90 -11.23 -18.99
CA GLU A 221 -8.07 -12.05 -18.78
C GLU A 221 -9.29 -11.21 -18.42
N TYR A 222 -10.44 -11.54 -18.97
CA TYR A 222 -11.74 -11.04 -18.58
C TYR A 222 -12.53 -12.14 -17.90
N LEU A 223 -13.15 -11.81 -16.75
CA LEU A 223 -14.01 -12.69 -15.96
C LEU A 223 -15.34 -12.04 -15.69
N TYR A 224 -16.41 -12.78 -15.83
CA TYR A 224 -17.74 -12.48 -15.34
C TYR A 224 -18.10 -13.49 -14.26
N SER A 225 -18.48 -12.99 -13.07
CA SER A 225 -18.93 -13.82 -11.94
C SER A 225 -20.33 -13.40 -11.52
N ASP A 226 -21.18 -14.38 -11.22
CA ASP A 226 -22.54 -14.17 -10.73
C ASP A 226 -22.74 -14.98 -9.44
N TYR A 227 -23.05 -14.28 -8.36
CA TYR A 227 -23.20 -14.86 -7.02
C TYR A 227 -24.66 -15.07 -6.63
N GLN A 228 -25.58 -14.89 -7.56
CA GLN A 228 -27.02 -15.09 -7.38
C GLN A 228 -27.59 -14.24 -6.22
N HIS A 229 -28.78 -14.62 -5.72
CA HIS A 229 -29.43 -13.96 -4.61
C HIS A 229 -28.92 -14.51 -3.27
N ALA A 230 -28.65 -13.62 -2.33
CA ALA A 230 -28.39 -13.97 -0.94
C ALA A 230 -29.30 -13.16 -0.03
N SER A 231 -29.68 -13.74 1.09
CA SER A 231 -30.49 -13.12 2.12
C SER A 231 -29.76 -13.17 3.45
N VAL A 232 -29.56 -12.03 4.07
CA VAL A 232 -28.81 -11.86 5.32
C VAL A 232 -29.73 -11.24 6.36
N ALA A 233 -29.82 -11.85 7.55
CA ALA A 233 -30.51 -11.28 8.70
C ALA A 233 -29.63 -10.19 9.34
N LEU A 234 -30.20 -9.03 9.59
CA LEU A 234 -29.52 -7.92 10.24
C LEU A 234 -29.86 -7.84 11.74
N PRO A 235 -28.96 -7.29 12.56
CA PRO A 235 -29.29 -6.92 13.92
C PRO A 235 -30.50 -5.98 13.95
N GLY A 236 -31.47 -6.23 14.85
CA GLY A 236 -32.71 -5.45 14.91
C GLY A 236 -33.90 -6.06 14.16
N GLY A 237 -33.76 -7.26 13.55
CA GLY A 237 -34.86 -8.03 12.93
C GLY A 237 -35.11 -7.69 11.46
N GLY A 238 -34.29 -6.82 10.85
CA GLY A 238 -34.35 -6.57 9.43
C GLY A 238 -33.70 -7.68 8.60
N ARG A 239 -33.95 -7.69 7.27
CA ARG A 239 -33.36 -8.62 6.31
C ARG A 239 -32.84 -7.83 5.11
N TYR A 240 -31.62 -8.16 4.70
CA TYR A 240 -31.00 -7.61 3.50
C TYR A 240 -30.92 -8.69 2.43
N GLU A 241 -31.58 -8.46 1.30
CA GLU A 241 -31.56 -9.36 0.14
C GLU A 241 -30.81 -8.69 -1.00
N THR A 242 -29.89 -9.41 -1.63
CA THR A 242 -29.06 -8.81 -2.68
C THR A 242 -28.65 -9.84 -3.72
N ALA A 243 -28.67 -9.44 -5.00
CA ALA A 243 -28.03 -10.12 -6.11
C ALA A 243 -26.71 -9.38 -6.45
N LEU A 244 -25.62 -10.12 -6.64
CA LEU A 244 -24.32 -9.55 -6.94
C LEU A 244 -23.73 -10.17 -8.21
N SER A 245 -23.28 -9.33 -9.12
CA SER A 245 -22.44 -9.73 -10.25
C SER A 245 -21.18 -8.90 -10.31
N LEU A 246 -20.06 -9.52 -10.70
CA LEU A 246 -18.75 -8.88 -10.83
C LEU A 246 -18.20 -9.09 -12.24
N GLN A 247 -17.64 -8.05 -12.82
CA GLN A 247 -16.87 -8.07 -14.06
C GLN A 247 -15.44 -7.62 -13.76
N THR A 248 -14.46 -8.42 -14.16
CA THR A 248 -13.06 -8.12 -13.88
C THR A 248 -12.23 -8.22 -15.15
N ILE A 249 -11.47 -7.18 -15.45
CA ILE A 249 -10.37 -7.22 -16.43
C ILE A 249 -9.08 -7.19 -15.63
N ARG A 250 -8.22 -8.19 -15.84
CA ARG A 250 -6.97 -8.29 -15.08
C ARG A 250 -5.79 -8.69 -15.97
N VAL A 251 -4.61 -8.20 -15.60
CA VAL A 251 -3.32 -8.66 -16.09
C VAL A 251 -2.69 -9.52 -15.01
N GLY A 252 -2.06 -10.62 -15.40
CA GLY A 252 -1.41 -11.55 -14.48
C GLY A 252 -0.02 -11.92 -14.96
N LEU A 253 0.83 -12.22 -14.02
CA LEU A 253 2.16 -12.76 -14.23
C LEU A 253 2.23 -14.14 -13.58
N ASN A 254 2.62 -15.16 -14.32
CA ASN A 254 2.73 -16.54 -13.82
C ASN A 254 4.16 -17.03 -13.92
N ARG A 255 4.60 -17.75 -12.90
CA ARG A 255 5.84 -18.52 -12.89
C ARG A 255 5.53 -20.02 -12.86
N ARG A 256 6.02 -20.76 -13.84
CA ARG A 256 5.99 -22.21 -13.83
C ARG A 256 6.99 -22.75 -12.80
N LEU A 257 6.55 -23.78 -12.06
CA LEU A 257 7.37 -24.44 -11.04
C LEU A 257 7.83 -25.80 -11.57
N ASP A 258 9.14 -25.99 -11.67
CA ASP A 258 9.76 -27.26 -12.08
C ASP A 258 9.99 -28.15 -10.85
N TRP A 259 8.91 -28.61 -10.18
CA TRP A 259 9.02 -29.30 -8.89
C TRP A 259 9.55 -30.76 -8.96
N LEU A 260 9.58 -31.42 -10.08
CA LEU A 260 9.85 -32.87 -10.14
C LEU A 260 11.11 -33.26 -10.94
N GLY A 261 12.19 -32.48 -10.96
CA GLY A 261 13.37 -33.00 -11.66
C GLY A 261 14.63 -32.16 -11.80
N GLY A 262 14.77 -31.01 -11.22
CA GLY A 262 15.95 -30.16 -11.38
C GLY A 262 16.49 -29.59 -10.08
N ARG A 263 17.81 -29.65 -9.92
CA ARG A 263 18.57 -29.16 -8.76
C ARG A 263 18.73 -27.64 -8.71
N ASP A 264 17.76 -26.83 -9.09
CA ASP A 264 17.81 -25.37 -8.97
C ASP A 264 16.84 -24.91 -7.92
N THR A 265 17.27 -25.06 -6.66
CA THR A 265 16.61 -24.54 -5.46
C THR A 265 16.99 -23.09 -5.23
N VAL A 266 16.52 -22.18 -6.05
CA VAL A 266 16.41 -20.78 -5.68
C VAL A 266 14.96 -20.36 -5.87
N PRO A 267 14.13 -20.38 -4.80
CA PRO A 267 12.71 -20.07 -4.92
C PRO A 267 12.54 -18.60 -5.09
N PHE A 268 12.82 -17.78 -5.78
CA PHE A 268 12.70 -16.33 -5.93
C PHE A 268 14.06 -15.60 -6.06
N ALA A 269 14.93 -16.00 -6.99
CA ALA A 269 15.95 -15.08 -7.47
C ALA A 269 15.28 -13.95 -8.26
N ALA A 270 15.81 -12.75 -8.16
CA ALA A 270 15.39 -11.63 -8.98
C ALA A 270 15.21 -12.08 -10.43
N VAL A 271 14.04 -11.80 -10.99
CA VAL A 271 13.76 -12.14 -12.37
C VAL A 271 14.34 -11.02 -13.21
N ALA A 272 15.62 -11.13 -13.52
CA ALA A 272 16.26 -10.33 -14.55
C ALA A 272 16.13 -11.05 -15.89
N ASP A 273 15.96 -10.33 -16.97
CA ASP A 273 16.19 -10.87 -18.31
C ASP A 273 17.70 -10.97 -18.52
N PRO A 274 18.29 -12.18 -18.55
CA PRO A 274 19.73 -12.32 -18.70
C PRO A 274 20.27 -11.82 -20.06
N GLU A 275 19.40 -11.54 -21.03
CA GLU A 275 19.78 -11.02 -22.35
C GLU A 275 19.46 -9.53 -22.54
N SER A 276 18.68 -8.90 -21.64
CA SER A 276 18.40 -7.46 -21.71
C SER A 276 18.29 -6.86 -20.32
N ASP A 277 19.08 -5.84 -20.00
CA ASP A 277 18.98 -4.97 -18.82
C ASP A 277 17.72 -4.08 -18.83
N ARG A 278 16.64 -4.54 -19.50
CA ARG A 278 15.46 -3.71 -19.76
C ARG A 278 14.42 -3.76 -18.67
N TRP A 279 14.35 -4.84 -17.91
CA TRP A 279 13.38 -4.96 -16.83
C TRP A 279 13.90 -5.86 -15.70
N GLU A 280 13.50 -5.55 -14.50
CA GLU A 280 13.81 -6.31 -13.29
C GLU A 280 12.59 -6.40 -12.40
N VAL A 281 12.43 -7.51 -11.69
CA VAL A 281 11.35 -7.73 -10.73
C VAL A 281 11.95 -8.17 -9.40
N HIS A 282 11.55 -7.48 -8.32
CA HIS A 282 11.91 -7.81 -6.96
C HIS A 282 10.66 -8.00 -6.12
N GLY A 283 10.78 -8.69 -5.03
CA GLY A 283 9.71 -8.88 -4.07
C GLY A 283 10.22 -8.85 -2.65
N GLN A 284 9.37 -8.39 -1.74
CA GLN A 284 9.62 -8.48 -0.31
C GLN A 284 8.35 -8.80 0.45
N THR A 285 8.51 -9.43 1.61
CA THR A 285 7.41 -9.65 2.55
C THR A 285 7.92 -9.47 3.97
N THR A 286 7.12 -8.83 4.81
CA THR A 286 7.49 -8.55 6.20
C THR A 286 6.31 -8.83 7.12
N VAL A 287 6.55 -9.61 8.15
CA VAL A 287 5.61 -9.83 9.25
C VAL A 287 6.23 -9.28 10.52
N VAL A 288 5.49 -8.44 11.24
CA VAL A 288 5.89 -7.93 12.56
C VAL A 288 4.84 -8.35 13.58
N GLY A 289 5.26 -9.07 14.63
CA GLY A 289 4.48 -9.28 15.83
C GLY A 289 5.03 -8.39 16.93
N GLN A 290 4.16 -7.63 17.61
CA GLN A 290 4.56 -6.62 18.57
C GLN A 290 3.63 -6.62 19.78
N GLY A 291 4.19 -6.50 20.99
CA GLY A 291 3.38 -6.47 22.20
C GLY A 291 4.07 -5.78 23.38
N TYR A 292 3.27 -5.41 24.36
CA TYR A 292 3.74 -4.86 25.64
C TYR A 292 2.90 -5.37 26.82
N PRO A 293 3.50 -5.54 28.02
CA PRO A 293 2.76 -5.81 29.25
C PRO A 293 2.00 -4.57 29.70
N SER A 294 1.04 -4.73 30.62
CA SER A 294 0.36 -3.60 31.24
C SER A 294 1.33 -2.61 31.88
N PHE A 295 1.00 -1.34 31.81
CA PHE A 295 1.81 -0.26 32.34
C PHE A 295 0.96 0.77 33.13
N ARG A 296 1.64 1.66 33.86
CA ARG A 296 0.96 2.69 34.65
C ARG A 296 0.32 3.73 33.73
N ALA A 297 -1.00 3.92 33.87
CA ALA A 297 -1.78 4.95 33.21
C ALA A 297 -3.01 5.31 34.07
N PRO A 298 -2.95 6.37 34.87
CA PRO A 298 -4.04 6.72 35.79
C PRO A 298 -5.30 7.22 35.08
N TYR A 299 -5.19 7.66 33.84
CA TYR A 299 -6.29 8.07 32.97
C TYR A 299 -5.97 7.76 31.51
N SER A 300 -7.01 7.78 30.67
CA SER A 300 -6.89 7.57 29.22
C SER A 300 -7.89 8.44 28.47
N GLY A 301 -7.44 9.06 27.39
CA GLY A 301 -8.25 9.81 26.42
C GLY A 301 -8.46 9.03 25.13
N ALA A 302 -8.98 9.72 24.12
CA ALA A 302 -9.36 9.11 22.84
C ALA A 302 -8.18 8.54 22.04
N ASN A 303 -7.01 9.22 22.11
CA ASN A 303 -5.79 8.81 21.43
C ASN A 303 -4.71 8.35 22.42
N SER A 304 -5.11 7.59 23.45
CA SER A 304 -4.18 7.02 24.42
C SER A 304 -3.70 5.63 24.01
N LEU A 305 -2.44 5.32 24.30
CA LEU A 305 -1.97 3.95 24.34
C LEU A 305 -2.74 3.19 25.44
N ALA A 306 -3.40 2.09 25.11
CA ALA A 306 -4.17 1.31 26.08
C ALA A 306 -3.27 0.77 27.21
N PRO A 307 -3.63 0.91 28.50
CA PRO A 307 -2.75 0.54 29.61
C PRO A 307 -2.64 -0.98 29.83
N ASN A 308 -3.59 -1.75 29.32
CA ASN A 308 -3.60 -3.21 29.45
C ASN A 308 -2.61 -3.82 28.46
N SER A 309 -2.10 -5.02 28.78
CA SER A 309 -1.24 -5.77 27.86
C SER A 309 -1.89 -5.94 26.50
N GLN A 310 -1.11 -5.76 25.45
CA GLN A 310 -1.53 -5.94 24.07
C GLN A 310 -0.53 -6.77 23.28
N PHE A 311 -1.06 -7.46 22.26
CA PHE A 311 -0.26 -8.01 21.16
C PHE A 311 -0.99 -7.73 19.85
N LYS A 312 -0.29 -7.19 18.88
CA LYS A 312 -0.78 -6.88 17.53
C LYS A 312 0.23 -7.37 16.50
N SER A 313 -0.23 -7.56 15.28
CA SER A 313 0.65 -7.94 14.17
C SER A 313 0.31 -7.16 12.92
N THR A 314 1.33 -6.92 12.10
CA THR A 314 1.21 -6.36 10.76
C THR A 314 1.88 -7.29 9.75
N TRP A 315 1.33 -7.34 8.54
CA TRP A 315 1.91 -7.99 7.39
C TRP A 315 1.90 -7.06 6.20
N SER A 316 3.03 -6.97 5.51
CA SER A 316 3.16 -6.29 4.23
C SER A 316 3.87 -7.18 3.21
N SER A 317 3.44 -7.13 1.96
CA SER A 317 4.09 -7.82 0.85
C SER A 317 4.08 -6.92 -0.37
N SER A 318 5.24 -6.70 -0.96
CA SER A 318 5.46 -5.76 -2.06
C SER A 318 6.08 -6.46 -3.25
N LEU A 319 5.62 -6.14 -4.44
CA LEU A 319 6.27 -6.46 -5.70
C LEU A 319 6.82 -5.16 -6.30
N PHE A 320 8.02 -5.22 -6.86
CA PHE A 320 8.65 -4.10 -7.58
C PHE A 320 8.91 -4.55 -9.02
N ALA A 321 8.32 -3.87 -9.97
CA ALA A 321 8.54 -4.08 -11.40
C ALA A 321 9.15 -2.83 -12.01
N ASN A 322 10.38 -2.93 -12.41
CA ASN A 322 11.20 -1.84 -12.94
C ASN A 322 11.44 -2.07 -14.43
N VAL A 323 11.19 -1.07 -15.27
CA VAL A 323 11.29 -1.21 -16.72
C VAL A 323 12.01 0.00 -17.33
N ARG A 324 13.07 -0.25 -18.11
CA ARG A 324 13.73 0.76 -18.94
C ARG A 324 12.95 0.94 -20.24
N LEU A 325 12.37 2.13 -20.42
CA LEU A 325 11.56 2.46 -21.59
C LEU A 325 12.40 2.96 -22.75
N TRP A 326 13.35 3.85 -22.46
CA TRP A 326 14.32 4.45 -23.39
C TRP A 326 15.59 4.84 -22.62
N ASP A 327 16.56 5.42 -23.27
CA ASP A 327 17.81 5.82 -22.64
C ASP A 327 17.58 6.85 -21.52
N GLY A 328 18.00 6.49 -20.30
CA GLY A 328 17.76 7.23 -19.07
C GLY A 328 16.31 7.27 -18.60
N GLY A 329 15.35 6.73 -19.36
CA GLY A 329 13.93 6.73 -19.03
C GLY A 329 13.45 5.40 -18.45
N GLU A 330 12.93 5.41 -17.21
CA GLU A 330 12.59 4.23 -16.44
C GLU A 330 11.20 4.37 -15.80
N LEU A 331 10.41 3.28 -15.80
CA LEU A 331 9.12 3.17 -15.13
C LEU A 331 9.23 2.21 -13.95
N TYR A 332 8.70 2.62 -12.82
CA TYR A 332 8.68 1.87 -11.57
C TYR A 332 7.25 1.64 -11.11
N LEU A 333 6.92 0.40 -10.81
CA LEU A 333 5.61 -0.03 -10.31
C LEU A 333 5.79 -0.86 -9.06
N ASN A 334 5.12 -0.48 -7.97
CA ASN A 334 5.20 -1.21 -6.71
C ASN A 334 3.80 -1.39 -6.11
N PRO A 335 3.07 -2.45 -6.49
CA PRO A 335 1.89 -2.90 -5.77
C PRO A 335 2.25 -3.52 -4.42
N GLU A 336 1.41 -3.28 -3.40
CA GLU A 336 1.57 -3.81 -2.05
C GLU A 336 0.27 -4.45 -1.54
N PHE A 337 0.41 -5.51 -0.74
CA PHE A 337 -0.63 -6.05 0.13
C PHE A 337 -0.29 -5.72 1.57
N LEU A 338 -1.28 -5.24 2.31
CA LEU A 338 -1.12 -4.76 3.68
C LEU A 338 -2.23 -5.32 4.56
N GLN A 339 -1.90 -5.74 5.79
CA GLN A 339 -2.86 -6.29 6.76
C GLN A 339 -2.37 -6.06 8.18
N GLY A 340 -3.29 -6.09 9.14
CA GLY A 340 -3.01 -6.11 10.57
C GLY A 340 -3.29 -4.78 11.24
N TYR A 341 -2.77 -4.63 12.46
CA TYR A 341 -2.98 -3.45 13.31
C TYR A 341 -1.70 -3.07 14.04
N GLY A 342 -1.46 -1.76 14.18
CA GLY A 342 -0.48 -1.24 15.13
C GLY A 342 -1.00 -1.34 16.58
N LEU A 343 -0.10 -1.18 17.55
CA LEU A 343 -0.45 -1.14 18.98
C LEU A 343 -1.43 0.01 19.24
N SER A 344 -2.56 -0.28 19.88
CA SER A 344 -3.67 0.66 20.12
C SER A 344 -4.11 1.41 18.85
N ASP A 345 -4.16 0.72 17.70
CA ASP A 345 -4.44 1.28 16.39
C ASP A 345 -3.51 2.44 15.99
N THR A 346 -2.25 2.33 16.43
CA THR A 346 -1.13 3.28 16.21
C THR A 346 -1.37 4.64 16.87
N VAL A 347 -2.01 4.70 18.04
CA VAL A 347 -2.18 5.92 18.84
C VAL A 347 -1.51 5.82 20.21
N GLY A 348 -1.28 6.99 20.83
CA GLY A 348 -0.80 7.11 22.19
C GLY A 348 0.73 7.06 22.36
N VAL A 349 1.48 7.12 21.26
CA VAL A 349 2.93 7.30 21.23
C VAL A 349 3.28 8.17 20.02
N ALA A 350 4.03 9.24 20.20
CA ALA A 350 4.38 10.13 19.10
C ALA A 350 5.42 9.47 18.16
N GLY A 351 6.48 8.88 18.71
CA GLY A 351 7.38 8.00 17.99
C GLY A 351 6.84 6.58 18.00
N PHE A 352 5.85 6.27 17.15
CA PHE A 352 5.18 4.98 17.18
C PHE A 352 6.15 3.81 16.90
N PRO A 353 5.98 2.67 17.61
CA PRO A 353 6.99 1.61 17.69
C PRO A 353 7.07 0.68 16.47
N ASN A 354 6.22 0.85 15.46
CA ASN A 354 6.22 0.07 14.23
C ASN A 354 5.87 0.95 13.03
N GLY A 355 6.86 1.27 12.20
CA GLY A 355 6.70 2.07 10.98
C GLY A 355 5.74 1.50 9.93
N GLU A 356 5.43 0.19 10.01
CA GLU A 356 4.40 -0.43 9.16
C GLU A 356 2.98 -0.34 9.78
N GLY A 357 2.85 0.09 11.06
CA GLY A 357 1.58 0.14 11.78
C GLY A 357 0.56 1.10 11.17
N GLN A 358 1.00 2.22 10.61
CA GLN A 358 0.13 3.22 9.97
C GLN A 358 -0.49 2.72 8.65
N LYS A 359 0.17 1.80 7.97
CA LYS A 359 -0.27 1.25 6.69
C LYS A 359 -1.31 0.15 6.82
N SER A 360 -1.58 -0.30 8.02
CA SER A 360 -2.52 -1.36 8.37
C SER A 360 -3.81 -0.80 8.98
N GLY A 361 -4.58 -1.58 9.67
CA GLY A 361 -5.89 -1.21 10.23
C GLY A 361 -7.00 -2.07 9.64
N PHE A 362 -6.63 -3.21 9.05
CA PHE A 362 -7.54 -4.14 8.38
C PHE A 362 -7.33 -5.57 8.87
N ALA A 363 -8.43 -6.26 9.14
CA ALA A 363 -8.41 -7.67 9.51
C ALA A 363 -7.99 -8.59 8.35
N TYR A 364 -8.29 -8.18 7.12
CA TYR A 364 -7.97 -8.92 5.89
C TYR A 364 -6.94 -8.17 5.06
N PRO A 365 -6.15 -8.85 4.21
CA PRO A 365 -5.26 -8.20 3.28
C PRO A 365 -6.01 -7.22 2.39
N HIS A 366 -5.45 -6.05 2.16
CA HIS A 366 -5.94 -5.10 1.18
C HIS A 366 -4.81 -4.69 0.23
N PHE A 367 -5.20 -4.40 -0.99
CA PHE A 367 -4.28 -4.05 -2.05
C PHE A 367 -4.07 -2.54 -2.13
N SER A 368 -2.84 -2.12 -2.38
CA SER A 368 -2.48 -0.73 -2.69
C SER A 368 -1.57 -0.65 -3.92
N PRO A 369 -1.90 0.16 -4.92
CA PRO A 369 -0.96 0.54 -5.97
C PRO A 369 0.01 1.59 -5.41
N SER A 370 0.90 1.17 -4.49
CA SER A 370 1.64 2.06 -3.62
C SER A 370 2.52 3.03 -4.39
N ARG A 371 3.46 2.53 -5.19
CA ARG A 371 4.31 3.40 -6.01
C ARG A 371 4.09 3.17 -7.48
N PHE A 372 3.99 4.24 -8.24
CA PHE A 372 4.07 4.23 -9.70
C PHE A 372 4.62 5.59 -10.16
N TYR A 373 5.80 5.57 -10.73
CA TYR A 373 6.48 6.79 -11.14
C TYR A 373 7.39 6.57 -12.34
N LEU A 374 7.62 7.65 -13.06
CA LEU A 374 8.59 7.74 -14.14
C LEU A 374 9.84 8.44 -13.61
N ARG A 375 11.02 7.91 -13.96
CA ARG A 375 12.32 8.51 -13.70
C ARG A 375 13.03 8.77 -15.02
N GLN A 376 13.63 9.95 -15.20
CA GLN A 376 14.47 10.30 -16.32
C GLN A 376 15.84 10.77 -15.79
N THR A 377 16.88 10.12 -16.23
CA THR A 377 18.25 10.49 -15.90
C THR A 377 18.97 11.04 -17.13
N PHE A 378 19.63 12.20 -16.96
CA PHE A 378 20.45 12.85 -17.96
C PHE A 378 21.90 12.85 -17.47
N GLY A 379 22.77 12.10 -18.14
CA GLY A 379 24.20 12.15 -17.88
C GLY A 379 24.78 13.51 -18.28
N LEU A 380 25.68 14.03 -17.48
CA LEU A 380 26.37 15.30 -17.73
C LEU A 380 27.85 15.08 -18.13
N GLY A 381 28.23 13.80 -18.34
CA GLY A 381 29.57 13.39 -18.70
C GLY A 381 30.51 13.21 -17.50
N GLY A 382 31.71 12.72 -17.76
CA GLY A 382 32.74 12.49 -16.75
C GLY A 382 32.84 11.04 -16.30
N GLU A 383 33.21 10.83 -15.04
CA GLU A 383 33.35 9.50 -14.43
C GLU A 383 31.98 8.82 -14.33
N GLN A 384 31.93 7.50 -14.54
CA GLN A 384 30.75 6.68 -14.40
C GLN A 384 30.80 5.82 -13.13
N GLU A 385 29.66 5.56 -12.56
CA GLU A 385 29.46 4.58 -11.50
C GLU A 385 28.53 3.46 -11.97
N GLN A 386 28.70 2.28 -11.38
CA GLN A 386 27.86 1.11 -11.66
C GLN A 386 26.83 0.93 -10.54
N PHE A 387 25.58 0.73 -10.94
CA PHE A 387 24.48 0.41 -10.03
C PHE A 387 24.18 -1.08 -10.06
N GLY A 388 24.00 -1.66 -8.89
CA GLY A 388 23.41 -2.99 -8.74
C GLY A 388 21.88 -2.94 -8.87
N SER A 389 21.30 -4.08 -9.17
CA SER A 389 19.85 -4.30 -9.14
C SER A 389 19.31 -4.20 -7.71
N SER A 390 18.19 -3.49 -7.52
CA SER A 390 17.49 -3.44 -6.24
C SER A 390 16.00 -3.08 -6.44
N ALA A 391 15.21 -3.14 -5.37
CA ALA A 391 13.76 -2.95 -5.41
C ALA A 391 13.28 -1.73 -6.21
N SER A 392 13.98 -0.59 -6.14
CA SER A 392 13.63 0.65 -6.84
C SER A 392 14.77 1.18 -7.71
N GLN A 393 15.59 0.27 -8.26
CA GLN A 393 16.75 0.62 -9.09
C GLN A 393 17.05 -0.49 -10.07
N LEU A 394 17.05 -0.18 -11.37
CA LEU A 394 17.58 -1.04 -12.42
C LEU A 394 19.11 -1.08 -12.37
N SER A 395 19.67 -2.25 -12.64
CA SER A 395 21.11 -2.39 -12.83
C SER A 395 21.59 -1.60 -14.07
N GLY A 396 22.80 -1.11 -14.02
CA GLY A 396 23.37 -0.37 -15.16
C GLY A 396 24.53 0.54 -14.77
N LYS A 397 24.88 1.43 -15.69
CA LYS A 397 25.91 2.47 -15.51
C LYS A 397 25.30 3.83 -15.76
N ALA A 398 25.70 4.82 -14.98
CA ALA A 398 25.38 6.21 -15.24
C ALA A 398 26.56 7.12 -14.86
N ASP A 399 26.56 8.31 -15.43
CA ASP A 399 27.53 9.34 -15.06
C ASP A 399 27.35 9.72 -13.59
N ILE A 400 28.43 9.91 -12.86
CA ILE A 400 28.39 10.44 -11.50
C ILE A 400 27.77 11.84 -11.52
N SER A 401 28.20 12.69 -12.46
CA SER A 401 27.57 13.98 -12.71
C SER A 401 26.31 13.79 -13.54
N ARG A 402 25.12 13.92 -12.93
CA ARG A 402 23.84 13.69 -13.60
C ARG A 402 22.70 14.52 -13.02
N LEU A 403 21.69 14.78 -13.84
CA LEU A 403 20.38 15.30 -13.44
C LEU A 403 19.37 14.18 -13.52
N THR A 404 18.67 13.89 -12.41
CA THR A 404 17.60 12.92 -12.35
C THR A 404 16.28 13.62 -12.04
N LEU A 405 15.26 13.41 -12.88
CA LEU A 405 13.90 13.87 -12.67
C LEU A 405 13.01 12.67 -12.35
N GLN A 406 12.08 12.82 -11.40
CA GLN A 406 11.12 11.79 -11.06
C GLN A 406 9.73 12.40 -10.90
N VAL A 407 8.68 11.75 -11.44
CA VAL A 407 7.30 12.21 -11.35
C VAL A 407 6.36 11.03 -11.20
N GLY A 408 5.38 11.14 -10.30
CA GLY A 408 4.38 10.11 -10.06
C GLY A 408 3.95 10.02 -8.61
N ARG A 409 3.57 8.83 -8.18
CA ARG A 409 3.22 8.52 -6.79
C ARG A 409 4.36 7.74 -6.13
N PHE A 410 4.91 8.30 -5.05
CA PHE A 410 5.99 7.71 -4.26
C PHE A 410 6.08 8.40 -2.89
N SER A 411 6.94 7.89 -2.00
CA SER A 411 7.16 8.54 -0.70
C SER A 411 8.15 9.70 -0.84
N VAL A 412 7.93 10.78 -0.10
CA VAL A 412 8.93 11.85 0.06
C VAL A 412 10.24 11.25 0.58
N LEU A 413 10.15 10.29 1.51
CA LEU A 413 11.32 9.61 2.10
C LEU A 413 12.04 8.66 1.13
N ASP A 414 11.47 8.32 -0.02
CA ASP A 414 12.20 7.58 -1.07
C ASP A 414 13.33 8.43 -1.71
N VAL A 415 13.28 9.76 -1.53
CA VAL A 415 14.24 10.71 -2.13
C VAL A 415 14.98 11.54 -1.08
N PHE A 416 14.31 11.90 0.02
CA PHE A 416 14.79 12.80 1.07
C PHE A 416 15.00 12.07 2.39
N ASP A 417 15.83 12.63 3.28
CA ASP A 417 16.14 12.09 4.63
C ASP A 417 16.72 10.67 4.64
N GLY A 418 17.34 10.22 3.55
CA GLY A 418 17.97 8.90 3.47
C GLY A 418 19.10 8.72 4.49
N ASN A 419 19.29 7.48 5.01
CA ASN A 419 20.38 7.12 5.92
C ASN A 419 20.72 5.63 5.77
N SER A 420 21.99 5.29 5.70
CA SER A 420 22.42 3.90 5.46
C SER A 420 22.26 2.97 6.66
N TYR A 421 21.99 3.49 7.86
CA TYR A 421 21.93 2.73 9.12
C TYR A 421 20.56 2.74 9.78
N ALA A 422 19.69 3.67 9.39
CA ALA A 422 18.35 3.82 9.94
C ALA A 422 17.44 4.51 8.93
N HIS A 423 16.70 3.75 8.12
CA HIS A 423 15.83 4.31 7.08
C HIS A 423 14.62 3.44 6.75
N ASP A 424 14.73 2.11 6.83
CA ASP A 424 13.65 1.20 6.47
C ASP A 424 13.16 0.40 7.69
N PRO A 425 11.92 0.60 8.17
CA PRO A 425 11.39 -0.13 9.32
C PRO A 425 11.22 -1.64 9.07
N ARG A 426 11.35 -2.09 7.83
CA ARG A 426 11.33 -3.53 7.47
C ARG A 426 12.67 -4.20 7.69
N ARG A 427 13.76 -3.43 7.76
CA ARG A 427 15.14 -3.95 7.87
C ARG A 427 15.88 -3.43 9.08
N ASP A 428 15.74 -2.12 9.37
CA ASP A 428 16.49 -1.39 10.38
C ASP A 428 15.67 -1.24 11.67
N PHE A 429 15.78 -0.09 12.34
CA PHE A 429 14.97 0.30 13.47
C PHE A 429 13.48 0.42 13.09
N MET A 430 12.59 -0.04 13.95
CA MET A 430 11.15 0.00 13.71
C MET A 430 10.49 1.29 14.18
N ASN A 431 11.08 1.96 15.19
CA ASN A 431 10.50 3.18 15.76
C ASN A 431 10.61 4.37 14.81
N TRP A 432 9.47 5.01 14.57
CA TRP A 432 9.35 6.16 13.66
C TRP A 432 10.39 7.25 13.90
N SER A 433 10.58 7.70 15.15
CA SER A 433 11.47 8.81 15.48
C SER A 433 12.97 8.46 15.40
N ILE A 434 13.30 7.21 15.05
CA ILE A 434 14.68 6.74 14.86
C ILE A 434 14.99 6.56 13.37
N TRP A 435 14.10 5.93 12.60
CA TRP A 435 14.38 5.66 11.18
C TRP A 435 14.06 6.84 10.25
N ALA A 436 13.35 7.86 10.74
CA ALA A 436 13.07 9.10 10.03
C ALA A 436 13.35 10.33 10.92
N SER A 437 13.47 11.52 10.31
CA SER A 437 13.53 12.79 11.02
C SER A 437 12.15 13.10 11.64
N GLY A 438 11.98 12.84 12.94
CA GLY A 438 10.67 12.81 13.62
C GLY A 438 9.82 14.07 13.49
N ALA A 439 10.43 15.26 13.36
CA ALA A 439 9.71 16.52 13.18
C ALA A 439 9.58 16.97 11.71
N PHE A 440 9.96 16.14 10.76
CA PHE A 440 9.73 16.37 9.34
C PHE A 440 8.28 16.00 8.99
N ASP A 441 7.40 16.99 8.96
CA ASP A 441 5.97 16.85 8.62
C ASP A 441 5.81 16.84 7.10
N TYR A 442 6.26 15.75 6.47
CA TYR A 442 6.27 15.60 5.02
C TYR A 442 4.90 15.22 4.46
N SER A 443 4.70 15.49 3.19
CA SER A 443 3.46 15.18 2.49
C SER A 443 3.24 13.67 2.32
N ALA A 444 2.16 13.14 2.89
CA ALA A 444 1.84 11.74 2.78
C ALA A 444 0.39 11.42 3.13
N ASP A 445 -0.21 10.49 2.39
CA ASP A 445 -1.42 9.79 2.83
C ASP A 445 -1.10 8.77 3.95
N LYS A 446 -2.10 8.04 4.42
CA LYS A 446 -1.93 7.01 5.47
C LYS A 446 -0.92 5.91 5.13
N LEU A 447 -0.58 5.73 3.86
CA LEU A 447 0.41 4.75 3.41
C LEU A 447 1.84 5.33 3.35
N GLY A 448 2.03 6.60 3.64
CA GLY A 448 3.31 7.27 3.56
C GLY A 448 3.68 7.74 2.15
N LEU A 449 2.71 7.92 1.26
CA LEU A 449 2.90 8.18 -0.15
C LEU A 449 2.19 9.47 -0.58
N SER A 450 2.75 10.16 -1.57
CA SER A 450 2.12 11.32 -2.19
C SER A 450 2.36 11.33 -3.70
N TYR A 451 1.64 12.19 -4.39
CA TYR A 451 1.91 12.51 -5.80
C TYR A 451 2.84 13.71 -5.86
N GLY A 452 3.94 13.58 -6.58
CA GLY A 452 4.92 14.64 -6.63
C GLY A 452 5.86 14.56 -7.81
N ALA A 453 6.74 15.56 -7.86
CA ALA A 453 7.83 15.66 -8.80
C ALA A 453 9.10 16.09 -8.07
N THR A 454 10.23 15.46 -8.42
CA THR A 454 11.53 15.78 -7.84
C THR A 454 12.59 15.97 -8.92
N ALA A 455 13.62 16.75 -8.58
CA ALA A 455 14.82 16.90 -9.36
C ALA A 455 16.04 16.71 -8.44
N GLU A 456 16.99 15.87 -8.86
CA GLU A 456 18.28 15.69 -8.19
C GLU A 456 19.41 16.03 -9.15
N LEU A 457 20.29 16.95 -8.73
CA LEU A 457 21.59 17.18 -9.37
C LEU A 457 22.65 16.48 -8.52
N ASN A 458 23.17 15.35 -9.02
CA ASN A 458 24.20 14.58 -8.34
C ASN A 458 25.59 14.96 -8.86
N GLN A 459 26.53 15.16 -7.94
CA GLN A 459 27.94 15.37 -8.19
C GLN A 459 28.77 14.43 -7.29
N LYS A 460 30.06 14.31 -7.53
CA LYS A 460 30.93 13.37 -6.80
C LYS A 460 30.92 13.59 -5.28
N GLN A 461 30.94 14.84 -4.83
CA GLN A 461 31.07 15.20 -3.41
C GLN A 461 29.77 15.73 -2.80
N TRP A 462 28.75 15.99 -3.60
CA TRP A 462 27.47 16.52 -3.13
C TRP A 462 26.30 16.15 -4.05
N ALA A 463 25.11 16.20 -3.54
CA ALA A 463 23.88 16.17 -4.33
C ALA A 463 22.91 17.22 -3.81
N LEU A 464 22.22 17.90 -4.73
CA LEU A 464 21.14 18.83 -4.41
C LEU A 464 19.83 18.25 -4.92
N ARG A 465 18.86 18.10 -4.03
CA ARG A 465 17.52 17.60 -4.33
C ARG A 465 16.49 18.68 -4.08
N ALA A 466 15.47 18.75 -4.91
CA ALA A 466 14.30 19.59 -4.71
C ALA A 466 13.05 18.83 -5.12
N GLY A 467 11.93 19.06 -4.42
CA GLY A 467 10.67 18.37 -4.69
C GLY A 467 9.45 19.22 -4.41
N TYR A 468 8.36 18.88 -5.10
CA TYR A 468 7.01 19.34 -4.83
C TYR A 468 6.10 18.13 -4.71
N PHE A 469 5.24 18.11 -3.67
CA PHE A 469 4.29 17.03 -3.41
C PHE A 469 2.92 17.57 -3.03
N LEU A 470 1.86 16.86 -3.43
CA LEU A 470 0.49 17.18 -3.01
C LEU A 470 0.33 16.87 -1.53
N MET A 471 -0.22 17.80 -0.76
CA MET A 471 -0.49 17.63 0.66
C MET A 471 -1.92 17.12 0.87
N ASP A 472 -2.15 16.38 1.93
CA ASP A 472 -3.49 15.97 2.35
C ASP A 472 -4.40 17.17 2.60
N ALA A 473 -5.69 16.99 2.31
CA ALA A 473 -6.73 17.98 2.59
C ALA A 473 -7.01 18.10 4.10
N GLU A 474 -6.79 17.02 4.84
CA GLU A 474 -6.91 16.90 6.29
C GLU A 474 -5.77 16.06 6.85
N SER A 475 -5.43 16.29 8.11
CA SER A 475 -4.39 15.54 8.80
C SER A 475 -4.61 14.02 8.74
N ASN A 476 -3.56 13.27 8.35
CA ASN A 476 -3.55 11.81 8.23
C ASN A 476 -4.74 11.25 7.44
N SER A 477 -5.12 11.90 6.33
CA SER A 477 -6.20 11.43 5.44
C SER A 477 -5.65 10.66 4.23
N ASN A 478 -6.56 10.25 3.34
CA ASN A 478 -6.20 9.69 2.03
C ASN A 478 -6.66 10.61 0.90
N ASN A 479 -7.10 11.82 1.23
CA ASN A 479 -7.64 12.79 0.28
C ASN A 479 -6.65 13.93 0.10
N PHE A 480 -6.08 14.07 -1.09
CA PHE A 480 -5.16 15.15 -1.41
C PHE A 480 -5.88 16.46 -1.75
N ASP A 481 -5.29 17.57 -1.34
CA ASP A 481 -5.72 18.91 -1.76
C ASP A 481 -5.25 19.15 -3.21
N MET A 482 -6.17 19.09 -4.15
CA MET A 482 -5.90 19.19 -5.59
C MET A 482 -5.61 20.61 -6.08
N ARG A 483 -5.42 21.59 -5.19
CA ARG A 483 -4.99 22.96 -5.55
C ARG A 483 -3.49 23.01 -5.84
N VAL A 484 -3.08 22.29 -6.89
CA VAL A 484 -1.69 22.09 -7.30
C VAL A 484 -0.93 23.42 -7.33
N LEU A 485 0.30 23.44 -6.82
CA LEU A 485 1.20 24.58 -6.64
C LEU A 485 0.71 25.68 -5.67
N ARG A 486 -0.57 25.68 -5.28
CA ARG A 486 -1.08 26.56 -4.23
C ARG A 486 -1.10 25.90 -2.87
N ARG A 487 -1.27 24.58 -2.86
CA ARG A 487 -1.21 23.70 -1.70
C ARG A 487 -0.22 22.59 -1.99
N GLY A 488 0.53 22.21 -1.01
CA GLY A 488 1.53 21.18 -1.17
C GLY A 488 2.77 21.45 -0.37
N GLU A 489 3.67 20.50 -0.40
CA GLU A 489 5.00 20.59 0.18
C GLU A 489 6.02 21.01 -0.86
N TYR A 490 6.89 21.95 -0.48
CA TYR A 490 8.14 22.27 -1.16
C TYR A 490 9.28 21.85 -0.25
N VAL A 491 10.13 20.96 -0.73
CA VAL A 491 11.26 20.40 0.03
C VAL A 491 12.54 20.52 -0.75
N ALA A 492 13.63 20.82 -0.06
CA ALA A 492 14.98 20.81 -0.64
C ALA A 492 15.97 20.18 0.33
N GLU A 493 16.94 19.43 -0.20
CA GLU A 493 17.98 18.76 0.58
C GLU A 493 19.32 18.90 -0.12
N LEU A 494 20.35 19.29 0.65
CA LEU A 494 21.76 19.24 0.25
C LEU A 494 22.43 18.06 0.97
N GLU A 495 22.95 17.10 0.22
CA GLU A 495 23.81 16.04 0.71
C GLU A 495 25.27 16.39 0.42
N THR A 496 26.11 16.36 1.44
CA THR A 496 27.58 16.47 1.32
C THR A 496 28.22 15.16 1.73
N ARG A 497 29.18 14.71 0.91
CA ARG A 497 29.93 13.47 1.10
C ARG A 497 31.37 13.81 1.50
N TYR A 498 31.82 13.17 2.57
CA TYR A 498 33.18 13.41 3.10
C TYR A 498 33.80 12.09 3.54
N THR A 499 35.09 12.14 3.80
CA THR A 499 35.85 11.02 4.38
C THR A 499 36.45 11.47 5.69
N LEU A 500 36.15 10.75 6.78
CA LEU A 500 36.69 11.00 8.10
C LEU A 500 37.36 9.71 8.60
N PHE A 501 38.61 9.81 9.05
CA PHE A 501 39.43 8.65 9.47
C PHE A 501 39.55 7.55 8.40
N GLY A 502 39.55 7.91 7.13
CA GLY A 502 39.62 6.97 6.00
C GLY A 502 38.28 6.27 5.71
N GLN A 503 37.22 6.62 6.41
CA GLN A 503 35.89 6.03 6.24
C GLN A 503 34.88 7.04 5.69
N PRO A 504 33.91 6.59 4.84
CA PRO A 504 32.94 7.49 4.24
C PRO A 504 31.92 7.99 5.25
N GLY A 505 31.49 9.23 5.06
CA GLY A 505 30.38 9.85 5.79
C GLY A 505 29.56 10.75 4.89
N LYS A 506 28.33 11.02 5.31
CA LYS A 506 27.42 11.95 4.63
C LYS A 506 26.71 12.83 5.66
N LEU A 507 26.52 14.08 5.28
CA LEU A 507 25.68 15.03 5.99
C LEU A 507 24.60 15.55 5.05
N ARG A 508 23.35 15.43 5.45
CA ARG A 508 22.19 15.96 4.73
C ARG A 508 21.58 17.10 5.52
N THR A 509 21.30 18.18 4.83
CA THR A 509 20.60 19.34 5.37
C THR A 509 19.35 19.55 4.55
N LEU A 510 18.20 19.42 5.19
CA LEU A 510 16.88 19.48 4.59
C LEU A 510 16.10 20.68 5.12
N GLY A 511 15.36 21.34 4.23
CA GLY A 511 14.38 22.37 4.58
C GLY A 511 13.06 22.12 3.84
N PHE A 512 11.93 22.38 4.49
CA PHE A 512 10.62 22.20 3.89
C PHE A 512 9.65 23.34 4.22
N ILE A 513 8.71 23.57 3.33
CA ILE A 513 7.61 24.52 3.47
C ILE A 513 6.32 23.85 2.99
N ASN A 514 5.34 23.75 3.90
CA ASN A 514 4.03 23.17 3.64
C ASN A 514 2.98 24.26 3.55
N SER A 515 2.34 24.40 2.38
CA SER A 515 1.15 25.22 2.21
C SER A 515 -0.08 24.32 2.39
N VAL A 516 -0.76 24.44 3.52
CA VAL A 516 -1.77 23.48 3.99
C VAL A 516 -3.10 24.12 4.34
N PHE A 517 -4.16 23.31 4.42
CA PHE A 517 -5.42 23.68 5.04
C PHE A 517 -5.47 23.06 6.43
N ALA A 518 -4.96 23.82 7.43
CA ALA A 518 -4.71 23.31 8.77
C ALA A 518 -5.27 24.23 9.85
N GLY A 519 -5.58 23.67 11.01
CA GLY A 519 -5.96 24.39 12.23
C GLY A 519 -4.76 24.99 12.93
N SER A 520 -4.99 25.98 13.80
CA SER A 520 -3.97 26.58 14.66
C SER A 520 -4.24 26.27 16.12
N TYR A 521 -3.26 25.73 16.82
CA TYR A 521 -3.37 25.40 18.24
C TYR A 521 -3.77 26.62 19.06
N ARG A 522 -3.09 27.74 18.83
CA ARG A 522 -3.33 28.99 19.57
C ARG A 522 -4.70 29.62 19.27
N GLU A 523 -5.14 29.65 18.01
CA GLU A 523 -6.46 30.16 17.65
C GLU A 523 -7.57 29.30 18.25
N THR A 524 -7.39 27.97 18.29
CA THR A 524 -8.35 27.04 18.90
C THR A 524 -8.50 27.31 20.39
N LEU A 525 -7.39 27.43 21.10
CA LEU A 525 -7.39 27.75 22.53
C LEU A 525 -7.97 29.14 22.85
N GLY A 526 -7.78 30.11 21.94
CA GLY A 526 -8.30 31.49 22.09
C GLY A 526 -9.80 31.62 21.81
N ASN A 527 -10.48 30.57 21.39
CA ASN A 527 -11.91 30.57 21.02
C ASN A 527 -12.68 29.52 21.82
N PRO A 528 -13.05 29.77 23.09
CA PRO A 528 -13.72 28.78 23.94
C PRO A 528 -15.02 28.22 23.36
N GLN A 529 -15.69 28.93 22.46
CA GLN A 529 -16.89 28.50 21.76
C GLN A 529 -16.68 27.27 20.84
N PHE A 530 -15.42 26.99 20.45
CA PHE A 530 -15.07 25.84 19.64
C PHE A 530 -14.75 24.61 20.50
N GLY A 531 -14.77 24.74 21.83
CA GLY A 531 -14.16 23.75 22.70
C GLY A 531 -12.66 23.64 22.42
N VAL A 532 -12.15 22.42 22.28
CA VAL A 532 -10.75 22.16 21.89
C VAL A 532 -10.71 21.43 20.53
N ASP A 533 -11.61 21.78 19.61
CA ASP A 533 -11.69 21.21 18.26
C ASP A 533 -10.87 22.05 17.27
N ILE A 534 -9.71 21.53 16.88
CA ILE A 534 -8.80 22.21 15.96
C ILE A 534 -9.39 22.39 14.55
N SER A 535 -10.33 21.54 14.14
CA SER A 535 -10.97 21.61 12.82
C SER A 535 -11.71 22.93 12.59
N GLN A 536 -12.20 23.57 13.65
CA GLN A 536 -12.93 24.84 13.59
C GLN A 536 -12.05 26.03 13.20
N THR A 537 -10.72 25.89 13.30
CA THR A 537 -9.77 26.93 12.95
C THR A 537 -9.00 26.66 11.66
N ARG A 538 -9.37 25.60 10.91
CA ARG A 538 -8.74 25.22 9.65
C ARG A 538 -8.92 26.30 8.58
N LYS A 539 -7.83 26.75 8.03
CA LYS A 539 -7.73 27.68 6.90
C LYS A 539 -6.40 27.52 6.20
N GLY A 540 -6.14 28.29 5.15
CA GLY A 540 -4.84 28.34 4.50
C GLY A 540 -3.73 28.80 5.43
N ARG A 541 -2.70 27.94 5.64
CA ARG A 541 -1.57 28.22 6.52
C ARG A 541 -0.26 27.76 5.92
N ILE A 542 0.83 28.27 6.48
CA ILE A 542 2.19 27.84 6.15
C ILE A 542 2.78 27.18 7.39
N LYS A 543 3.27 25.96 7.22
CA LYS A 543 4.13 25.26 8.17
C LYS A 543 5.50 25.08 7.54
N TYR A 544 6.57 25.18 8.30
CA TYR A 544 7.94 25.03 7.80
C TYR A 544 8.85 24.45 8.86
N GLY A 545 9.93 23.84 8.41
CA GLY A 545 10.91 23.24 9.28
C GLY A 545 12.19 22.86 8.55
N CYS A 546 13.08 22.22 9.31
CA CYS A 546 14.36 21.74 8.80
C CYS A 546 14.82 20.49 9.54
N ALA A 547 15.73 19.76 8.90
CA ALA A 547 16.37 18.59 9.48
C ALA A 547 17.85 18.50 9.10
N PHE A 548 18.65 17.92 9.99
CA PHE A 548 20.01 17.49 9.75
C PHE A 548 20.10 16.00 9.99
N ASN A 549 20.74 15.29 9.05
CA ASN A 549 20.90 13.85 9.08
C ASN A 549 22.33 13.50 8.74
N LEU A 550 23.00 12.87 9.70
CA LEU A 550 24.41 12.49 9.65
C LEU A 550 24.52 10.96 9.59
N GLU A 551 25.41 10.46 8.75
CA GLU A 551 25.88 9.07 8.78
C GLU A 551 27.40 9.03 8.66
N GLN A 552 28.05 8.15 9.43
CA GLN A 552 29.49 7.96 9.44
C GLN A 552 29.85 6.49 9.64
N ALA A 553 30.53 5.91 8.68
CA ALA A 553 31.22 4.65 8.90
C ALA A 553 32.44 4.88 9.81
N VAL A 554 32.55 4.13 10.91
CA VAL A 554 33.71 4.16 11.81
C VAL A 554 34.72 3.07 11.43
N THR A 555 34.18 1.90 11.08
CA THR A 555 34.92 0.77 10.51
C THR A 555 34.05 0.13 9.43
N ALA A 556 34.54 -0.92 8.77
CA ALA A 556 33.73 -1.69 7.82
C ALA A 556 32.47 -2.30 8.48
N ASP A 557 32.49 -2.57 9.80
CA ASP A 557 31.42 -3.23 10.53
C ASP A 557 30.66 -2.32 11.50
N LEU A 558 31.11 -1.07 11.72
CA LEU A 558 30.51 -0.15 12.67
C LEU A 558 30.15 1.14 11.98
N GLY A 559 28.86 1.46 11.97
CA GLY A 559 28.29 2.71 11.52
C GLY A 559 27.64 3.50 12.65
N LEU A 560 27.73 4.81 12.56
CA LEU A 560 27.07 5.77 13.44
C LEU A 560 26.09 6.61 12.63
N PHE A 561 24.98 6.98 13.24
CA PHE A 561 24.06 7.95 12.65
C PHE A 561 23.51 8.91 13.72
N GLY A 562 23.03 10.07 13.25
CA GLY A 562 22.36 11.06 14.08
C GLY A 562 21.45 11.93 13.25
N ARG A 563 20.29 12.27 13.84
CA ARG A 563 19.32 13.20 13.25
C ARG A 563 18.92 14.27 14.25
N TRP A 564 18.68 15.45 13.77
CA TRP A 564 17.96 16.52 14.46
C TRP A 564 16.97 17.12 13.49
N SER A 565 15.74 17.35 13.97
CA SER A 565 14.68 17.95 13.16
C SER A 565 13.82 18.88 13.99
N TRP A 566 13.25 19.88 13.33
CA TRP A 566 12.43 20.91 13.95
C TRP A 566 11.41 21.46 12.93
N ASN A 567 10.20 21.77 13.42
CA ASN A 567 9.20 22.55 12.70
C ASN A 567 8.61 23.66 13.60
N ASN A 568 7.90 24.60 13.00
CA ASN A 568 7.41 25.78 13.72
C ASN A 568 6.31 25.50 14.78
N GLY A 569 5.72 24.30 14.83
CA GLY A 569 4.81 23.81 15.84
C GLY A 569 3.58 24.67 16.15
N LYS A 570 3.13 25.54 15.21
CA LYS A 570 2.02 26.48 15.42
C LYS A 570 0.68 25.95 14.95
N ASN A 571 0.75 25.01 13.98
CA ASN A 571 -0.40 24.50 13.25
C ASN A 571 -0.47 22.99 13.39
N GLU A 572 -1.66 22.46 13.15
CA GLU A 572 -1.96 21.04 13.06
C GLU A 572 -0.89 20.28 12.24
N ILE A 573 -0.48 19.12 12.71
CA ILE A 573 0.38 18.19 11.97
C ILE A 573 -0.42 17.62 10.79
N MET A 574 0.21 17.51 9.63
CA MET A 574 -0.47 17.01 8.43
C MET A 574 -0.23 15.52 8.20
N ALA A 575 0.97 15.02 8.54
CA ALA A 575 1.28 13.60 8.33
C ALA A 575 1.92 12.95 9.58
N PHE A 576 1.48 11.76 9.88
CA PHE A 576 1.94 10.79 10.87
C PHE A 576 2.06 11.30 12.31
N THR A 577 3.12 12.02 12.68
CA THR A 577 3.54 12.16 14.08
C THR A 577 3.35 13.54 14.64
N ASP A 578 2.83 13.58 15.88
CA ASP A 578 2.74 14.81 16.67
C ASP A 578 4.10 15.13 17.31
N ILE A 579 5.08 15.52 16.50
CA ILE A 579 6.43 15.89 16.96
C ILE A 579 6.82 17.25 16.34
N ASP A 580 7.23 18.23 17.16
CA ASP A 580 7.65 19.53 16.68
C ASP A 580 9.18 19.71 16.73
N ASP A 581 9.87 18.97 17.59
CA ASP A 581 11.33 18.86 17.61
C ASP A 581 11.76 17.44 17.99
N SER A 582 12.80 16.93 17.36
CA SER A 582 13.33 15.60 17.64
C SER A 582 14.85 15.57 17.49
N VAL A 583 15.50 14.81 18.37
CA VAL A 583 16.88 14.38 18.21
C VAL A 583 16.94 12.87 18.35
N SER A 584 17.61 12.20 17.43
CA SER A 584 17.84 10.76 17.50
C SER A 584 19.25 10.41 17.03
N GLY A 585 19.74 9.24 17.44
CA GLY A 585 21.02 8.74 17.00
C GLY A 585 21.33 7.36 17.55
N GLY A 586 22.25 6.69 16.89
CA GLY A 586 22.56 5.32 17.25
C GLY A 586 23.72 4.72 16.48
N VAL A 587 23.87 3.43 16.67
CA VAL A 587 24.92 2.61 16.09
C VAL A 587 24.33 1.39 15.39
N SER A 588 24.97 0.97 14.30
CA SER A 588 24.70 -0.27 13.58
C SER A 588 26.01 -1.08 13.52
N ILE A 589 25.98 -2.33 13.98
CA ILE A 589 27.16 -3.19 14.12
C ILE A 589 26.93 -4.48 13.34
N ARG A 590 27.75 -4.77 12.33
CA ARG A 590 27.75 -6.03 11.58
C ARG A 590 28.47 -7.14 12.35
N GLY A 591 28.01 -8.37 12.16
CA GLY A 591 28.41 -9.52 12.95
C GLY A 591 29.70 -10.20 12.55
N ALA A 592 30.57 -9.58 11.74
CA ALA A 592 31.84 -10.19 11.34
C ALA A 592 32.72 -10.61 12.55
N ARG A 593 32.69 -9.84 13.65
CA ARG A 593 33.47 -10.12 14.86
C ARG A 593 33.02 -11.36 15.63
N TRP A 594 31.77 -11.83 15.44
CA TRP A 594 31.26 -13.08 16.04
C TRP A 594 30.96 -14.15 15.00
N GLY A 595 31.58 -14.04 13.81
CA GLY A 595 31.54 -15.06 12.76
C GLY A 595 30.21 -15.10 11.96
N ARG A 596 29.41 -14.04 12.04
CA ARG A 596 28.13 -13.91 11.31
C ARG A 596 28.06 -12.55 10.62
N PRO A 597 28.76 -12.37 9.49
CA PRO A 597 28.94 -11.06 8.85
C PRO A 597 27.65 -10.42 8.35
N ASP A 598 26.61 -11.20 8.10
CA ASP A 598 25.31 -10.74 7.61
C ASP A 598 24.31 -10.39 8.73
N ASP A 599 24.64 -10.73 9.99
CA ASP A 599 23.84 -10.32 11.14
C ASP A 599 24.10 -8.86 11.49
N VAL A 600 23.10 -8.18 12.07
CA VAL A 600 23.21 -6.78 12.49
C VAL A 600 22.66 -6.59 13.90
N ILE A 601 23.40 -5.85 14.73
CA ILE A 601 22.91 -5.28 16.00
C ILE A 601 22.70 -3.78 15.78
N GLY A 602 21.51 -3.28 16.11
CA GLY A 602 21.22 -1.85 16.18
C GLY A 602 20.94 -1.42 17.62
N ILE A 603 21.47 -0.27 18.02
CA ILE A 603 21.15 0.40 19.30
C ILE A 603 20.99 1.88 19.04
N ALA A 604 19.83 2.45 19.35
CA ALA A 604 19.54 3.87 19.12
C ALA A 604 18.61 4.44 20.16
N GLY A 605 18.63 5.76 20.28
CA GLY A 605 17.71 6.51 21.12
C GLY A 605 17.17 7.74 20.41
N ALA A 606 15.97 8.16 20.85
CA ALA A 606 15.33 9.37 20.39
C ALA A 606 14.76 10.19 21.56
N SER A 607 14.67 11.49 21.37
CA SER A 607 14.03 12.42 22.31
C SER A 607 13.17 13.41 21.52
N ASN A 608 11.85 13.25 21.63
CA ASN A 608 10.82 14.01 20.93
C ASN A 608 10.27 15.12 21.81
N GLY A 609 9.84 16.22 21.22
CA GLY A 609 9.28 17.37 21.93
C GLY A 609 8.14 18.02 21.15
N LEU A 610 7.30 18.75 21.89
CA LEU A 610 6.24 19.60 21.36
C LEU A 610 6.60 21.08 21.54
N SER A 611 6.13 21.92 20.64
CA SER A 611 6.11 23.37 20.77
C SER A 611 5.24 23.80 21.96
N ARG A 612 5.36 25.05 22.38
CA ARG A 612 4.52 25.57 23.46
C ARG A 612 3.03 25.54 23.11
N ASP A 613 2.68 26.03 21.91
CA ASP A 613 1.27 26.13 21.48
C ASP A 613 0.64 24.74 21.37
N HIS A 614 1.39 23.74 20.88
CA HIS A 614 0.96 22.36 20.76
C HIS A 614 0.77 21.68 22.13
N ARG A 615 1.73 21.87 23.07
CA ARG A 615 1.59 21.36 24.45
C ARG A 615 0.35 21.91 25.15
N ASP A 616 0.14 23.24 25.04
CA ASP A 616 -0.99 23.91 25.67
C ASP A 616 -2.31 23.38 25.10
N PHE A 617 -2.37 23.10 23.79
CA PHE A 617 -3.51 22.51 23.12
C PHE A 617 -3.81 21.06 23.62
N ILE A 618 -2.80 20.18 23.67
CA ILE A 618 -2.97 18.80 24.17
C ILE A 618 -3.32 18.83 25.67
N ALA A 619 -2.70 19.72 26.48
CA ALA A 619 -3.00 19.85 27.89
C ALA A 619 -4.45 20.30 28.17
N ALA A 620 -5.05 21.09 27.28
CA ALA A 620 -6.45 21.50 27.35
C ALA A 620 -7.44 20.39 26.90
N GLY A 621 -6.96 19.19 26.59
CA GLY A 621 -7.77 18.05 26.11
C GLY A 621 -7.91 17.98 24.58
N GLY A 622 -7.09 18.74 23.84
CA GLY A 622 -7.02 18.66 22.39
C GLY A 622 -6.54 17.30 21.89
N LEU A 623 -6.93 16.97 20.65
CA LEU A 623 -6.55 15.72 20.00
C LEU A 623 -5.64 16.03 18.80
N GLY A 624 -4.43 15.48 18.82
CA GLY A 624 -3.60 15.32 17.63
C GLY A 624 -4.04 14.11 16.81
N PRO A 625 -3.42 13.85 15.64
CA PRO A 625 -3.72 12.65 14.86
C PRO A 625 -3.37 11.35 15.59
N LEU A 626 -2.34 11.33 16.44
CA LEU A 626 -1.87 10.12 17.16
C LEU A 626 -1.89 10.25 18.68
N ILE A 627 -1.93 11.45 19.23
CA ILE A 627 -1.86 11.67 20.69
C ILE A 627 -3.06 12.44 21.21
N GLY A 628 -3.35 12.27 22.51
CA GLY A 628 -4.43 12.97 23.20
C GLY A 628 -4.99 12.14 24.34
N ASP A 629 -4.37 12.30 25.54
CA ASP A 629 -4.74 11.57 26.75
C ASP A 629 -5.88 12.24 27.55
N GLY A 630 -6.38 13.39 27.09
CA GLY A 630 -7.39 14.20 27.79
C GLY A 630 -6.79 15.13 28.84
N ALA A 631 -5.57 14.87 29.31
CA ALA A 631 -4.76 15.73 30.16
C ALA A 631 -3.27 15.48 29.89
N LEU A 632 -2.39 16.42 30.26
CA LEU A 632 -0.97 16.31 29.96
C LEU A 632 -0.11 16.89 31.09
N THR A 633 0.71 16.04 31.72
CA THR A 633 1.87 16.44 32.50
C THR A 633 3.10 16.37 31.60
N TYR A 634 3.37 17.47 30.90
CA TYR A 634 4.35 17.48 29.81
C TYR A 634 5.76 17.08 30.25
N ARG A 635 6.31 16.08 29.58
CA ARG A 635 7.75 15.76 29.50
C ARG A 635 8.06 15.22 28.12
N ARG A 636 9.29 15.43 27.64
CA ARG A 636 9.74 14.87 26.36
C ARG A 636 9.53 13.36 26.35
N GLU A 637 8.98 12.86 25.28
CA GLU A 637 8.95 11.44 24.99
C GLU A 637 10.37 10.97 24.65
N ARG A 638 10.82 9.87 25.28
CA ARG A 638 12.14 9.30 25.02
C ARG A 638 11.99 7.84 24.66
N VAL A 639 12.72 7.45 23.64
CA VAL A 639 12.73 6.08 23.12
C VAL A 639 14.16 5.55 23.16
N LEU A 640 14.32 4.34 23.65
CA LEU A 640 15.51 3.50 23.43
C LEU A 640 15.03 2.31 22.61
N GLU A 641 15.70 2.01 21.50
CA GLU A 641 15.45 0.81 20.70
C GLU A 641 16.74 0.02 20.53
N THR A 642 16.63 -1.30 20.64
CA THR A 642 17.72 -2.21 20.31
C THR A 642 17.17 -3.44 19.61
N TYR A 643 17.86 -3.87 18.56
CA TYR A 643 17.48 -5.06 17.82
C TYR A 643 18.68 -5.95 17.48
N TYR A 644 18.41 -7.24 17.29
CA TYR A 644 19.31 -8.20 16.67
C TYR A 644 18.62 -8.79 15.43
N ALA A 645 19.17 -8.51 14.26
CA ALA A 645 18.75 -9.07 12.98
C ALA A 645 19.62 -10.27 12.65
N TYR A 646 19.03 -11.45 12.70
CA TYR A 646 19.66 -12.73 12.40
C TYR A 646 19.39 -13.11 10.94
N ALA A 647 20.42 -13.14 10.12
CA ALA A 647 20.34 -13.61 8.73
C ALA A 647 20.18 -15.14 8.72
N ILE A 648 18.97 -15.63 8.45
CA ILE A 648 18.66 -17.06 8.31
C ILE A 648 19.26 -17.59 7.01
N THR A 649 19.05 -16.84 5.92
CA THR A 649 19.59 -17.09 4.59
C THR A 649 19.89 -15.72 3.93
N ALA A 650 20.44 -15.72 2.72
CA ALA A 650 20.62 -14.49 1.95
C ALA A 650 19.28 -13.74 1.67
N ALA A 651 18.14 -14.47 1.69
CA ALA A 651 16.82 -13.91 1.39
C ALA A 651 15.96 -13.68 2.64
N TRP A 652 16.28 -14.27 3.80
CA TRP A 652 15.42 -14.23 4.98
C TRP A 652 16.17 -13.78 6.22
N THR A 653 15.60 -12.81 6.91
CA THR A 653 16.11 -12.27 8.18
C THR A 653 15.02 -12.33 9.26
N ALA A 654 15.38 -12.86 10.43
CA ALA A 654 14.54 -12.79 11.63
C ALA A 654 15.13 -11.74 12.59
N THR A 655 14.31 -10.86 13.12
CA THR A 655 14.75 -9.81 14.04
C THR A 655 14.02 -9.92 15.36
N ALA A 656 14.77 -9.91 16.46
CA ALA A 656 14.26 -9.65 17.80
C ALA A 656 14.51 -8.18 18.12
N ASP A 657 13.47 -7.47 18.58
CA ASP A 657 13.51 -6.04 18.86
C ASP A 657 12.90 -5.72 20.22
N TYR A 658 13.50 -4.76 20.89
CA TYR A 658 13.02 -4.22 22.17
C TYR A 658 13.05 -2.70 22.14
N GLN A 659 11.92 -2.08 22.55
CA GLN A 659 11.83 -0.65 22.72
C GLN A 659 11.39 -0.28 24.14
N TYR A 660 12.04 0.72 24.72
CA TYR A 660 11.69 1.29 26.02
C TYR A 660 11.28 2.74 25.84
N ILE A 661 10.00 3.02 26.10
CA ILE A 661 9.37 4.32 25.85
C ILE A 661 9.03 4.99 27.18
N VAL A 662 9.65 6.13 27.43
CA VAL A 662 9.42 6.95 28.64
C VAL A 662 8.57 8.15 28.27
N ASN A 663 7.55 8.45 29.07
CA ASN A 663 6.55 9.50 28.86
C ASN A 663 5.84 9.35 27.49
N PRO A 664 5.18 8.21 27.20
CA PRO A 664 4.47 8.03 25.94
C PRO A 664 3.48 9.18 25.71
N ALA A 665 3.37 9.67 24.48
CA ALA A 665 2.59 10.85 24.12
C ALA A 665 2.95 12.11 24.94
N PHE A 666 4.22 12.27 25.30
CA PHE A 666 4.77 13.36 26.13
C PHE A 666 4.20 13.46 27.54
N ASN A 667 3.57 12.40 28.05
CA ASN A 667 2.85 12.44 29.32
C ASN A 667 3.59 11.71 30.45
N ALA A 668 4.11 12.44 31.43
CA ALA A 668 4.83 11.89 32.57
C ALA A 668 3.95 11.08 33.53
N ASP A 669 2.65 11.18 33.45
CA ASP A 669 1.70 10.42 34.26
C ASP A 669 1.54 8.99 33.75
N ARG A 670 2.01 8.69 32.53
CA ARG A 670 1.86 7.41 31.83
C ARG A 670 3.21 6.77 31.56
N GLY A 671 3.21 5.43 31.54
CA GLY A 671 4.42 4.64 31.27
C GLY A 671 5.34 4.48 32.50
N PRO A 672 6.61 4.08 32.28
CA PRO A 672 7.20 3.72 31.00
C PRO A 672 6.60 2.46 30.38
N VAL A 673 6.81 2.27 29.07
CA VAL A 673 6.31 1.12 28.32
C VAL A 673 7.46 0.34 27.72
N SER A 674 7.46 -0.98 27.94
CA SER A 674 8.39 -1.92 27.30
C SER A 674 7.69 -2.63 26.15
N VAL A 675 8.14 -2.40 24.92
CA VAL A 675 7.59 -3.03 23.72
C VAL A 675 8.56 -4.12 23.25
N PHE A 676 8.05 -5.31 23.04
CA PHE A 676 8.79 -6.46 22.50
C PHE A 676 8.26 -6.79 21.12
N SER A 677 9.16 -6.97 20.18
CA SER A 677 8.79 -7.23 18.80
C SER A 677 9.59 -8.37 18.18
N GLY A 678 8.93 -9.11 17.29
CA GLY A 678 9.57 -10.04 16.37
C GLY A 678 9.24 -9.65 14.95
N ARG A 679 10.25 -9.56 14.09
CA ARG A 679 10.07 -9.29 12.65
C ARG A 679 10.67 -10.43 11.84
N LEU A 680 9.91 -10.95 10.87
CA LEU A 680 10.41 -11.82 9.83
C LEU A 680 10.32 -11.06 8.50
N HIS A 681 11.46 -10.87 7.86
CA HIS A 681 11.59 -10.18 6.59
C HIS A 681 12.18 -11.10 5.54
N GLY A 682 11.57 -11.16 4.37
CA GLY A 682 12.07 -11.88 3.21
C GLY A 682 12.10 -10.99 1.99
N GLU A 683 13.17 -11.11 1.17
CA GLU A 683 13.33 -10.35 -0.07
C GLU A 683 14.05 -11.16 -1.14
N PHE A 684 13.82 -10.85 -2.40
CA PHE A 684 14.44 -11.50 -3.56
C PHE A 684 14.60 -10.54 -4.72
#